data_c3b9ad399035f43eaabfb9280d55a801
#
_entry.id   c3b9ad399035f43eaabfb9280d55a801
#
_cell.length_a   1.000
_cell.length_b   1.000
_cell.length_c   1.000
_cell.angle_alpha   90.00
_cell.angle_beta   90.00
_cell.angle_gamma   90.00
#
_symmetry.space_group_name_H-M   'P 1'
#
loop_
_entity.id
_entity.type
_entity.pdbx_description
1 polymer ?
#
loop_
_entity_poly.entity_id
_entity_poly.type
_entity_poly.pdbx_seq_one_letter_code
_entity_poly.pdbx_strand_id
1 'polypeptide(L)'
;MNNLFSQKVSDLLVFARKEADRLSSQAICPEHILLGVLHDDSGKAAEFLKHLNINYTSLKETVEHRIIDEYRYESASDSEISLTEQASNILRLAVLEARLQHSQMVDVHHVLLAILHDKAHTAAKEILNDNNIKYEDMQNYLAQKTNSGPVDGLFMSDDDEGETPEYDNRSDRDTAAATKGKDAMGGTPVIDNFSVDLTRAAAEGKLDPVVGRDEQILRVTEILCRRKKNNPILIGEPGVGKSAIVEGLAQMIVEQKTSPLLFNKRLINLDLTAIVAGTKYRGQFEERIRALLKELENNPDIIVFIDEIHTMIGAGSTPGSMDAANIMKPALARGTIQCIGATTFDEYRNSIEKDGALERRFQKVLVEPTSAEDTLCILQNIKSRYEEHHHVEYTDEALKACVRLADRYISDRSFPDKAIDVLDEAGSHVHLSHATIPAEIRQAQKELTEIKDKKQSAAKKQNFELAISYRDRELVLEKELADMRSKWMSGESEQREKVSEADIAEVVATMTGVPVRRISEGETAQLKTLAATLKQTVIAQDEAVEKVSKAIMRNRVGLKSPNQPIGVFMFLGPTGVGKTHLAKKIAEHLFGSTDSLIRIDMSEYAESFTTSRLVGAPPGYVGYNEGGQLSEKVRRHPYSVVLLDEIEKAHSNVFNMLLQVLDEGRLTDGNVRLVDFRNTIIIMTSNAGTRQLKDFGRGIGFSKRNILGADLDEDDKRYARDIIMKSLSKQFAPEFLNRLDDVITFDQLSIEALEKIVDIQLADLSERLLLMGYRLSITDAAKSFVANHGYDVQFGARPLRRAIQTYIEDKLSEALISEEFTPGQTIVIDKITDKDELSFTVETENNADTAQPS
;
A
#
# COMPACT_ATOMS: atom_id res chain seq x y z
N MET A 1 1.80 -10.61 -19.59
CA MET A 1 3.08 -11.33 -19.79
C MET A 1 3.33 -11.76 -21.24
N ASN A 2 2.39 -11.59 -22.18
CA ASN A 2 2.51 -12.20 -23.52
C ASN A 2 3.39 -11.48 -24.54
N ASN A 3 3.96 -10.32 -24.26
CA ASN A 3 4.76 -9.56 -25.24
C ASN A 3 6.29 -9.69 -25.09
N LEU A 4 6.76 -10.43 -24.09
CA LEU A 4 8.19 -10.56 -23.81
C LEU A 4 8.81 -11.87 -24.37
N PHE A 5 8.00 -12.87 -24.70
CA PHE A 5 8.44 -14.19 -25.17
C PHE A 5 8.26 -14.32 -26.68
N SER A 6 9.26 -14.90 -27.35
CA SER A 6 9.15 -15.25 -28.77
C SER A 6 8.10 -16.32 -29.01
N GLN A 7 7.57 -16.41 -30.23
CA GLN A 7 6.62 -17.47 -30.60
C GLN A 7 7.19 -18.85 -30.30
N LYS A 8 8.48 -19.07 -30.50
CA LYS A 8 9.18 -20.35 -30.20
C LYS A 8 9.14 -20.71 -28.73
N VAL A 9 9.29 -19.75 -27.81
CA VAL A 9 9.17 -20.01 -26.37
C VAL A 9 7.72 -20.31 -25.98
N SER A 10 6.75 -19.67 -26.62
CA SER A 10 5.34 -20.02 -26.41
C SER A 10 5.04 -21.45 -26.87
N ASP A 11 5.55 -21.84 -28.03
CA ASP A 11 5.39 -23.21 -28.55
C ASP A 11 6.12 -24.25 -27.67
N LEU A 12 7.29 -23.89 -27.12
CA LEU A 12 8.02 -24.69 -26.15
C LEU A 12 7.20 -24.95 -24.88
N LEU A 13 6.56 -23.92 -24.34
CA LEU A 13 5.73 -24.05 -23.14
C LEU A 13 4.47 -24.91 -23.41
N VAL A 14 3.87 -24.77 -24.58
CA VAL A 14 2.77 -25.65 -25.00
C VAL A 14 3.23 -27.11 -25.13
N PHE A 15 4.44 -27.33 -25.64
CA PHE A 15 5.02 -28.66 -25.72
C PHE A 15 5.36 -29.21 -24.32
N ALA A 16 5.98 -28.42 -23.44
CA ALA A 16 6.27 -28.80 -22.06
C ALA A 16 5.00 -29.23 -21.31
N ARG A 17 3.88 -28.55 -21.53
CA ARG A 17 2.56 -28.90 -20.97
C ARG A 17 2.05 -30.24 -21.51
N LYS A 18 2.19 -30.51 -22.79
CA LYS A 18 1.82 -31.81 -23.40
C LYS A 18 2.67 -32.94 -22.89
N GLU A 19 3.98 -32.72 -22.68
CA GLU A 19 4.85 -33.71 -22.12
C GLU A 19 4.58 -33.98 -20.63
N ALA A 20 4.21 -32.94 -19.85
CA ALA A 20 3.76 -33.13 -18.48
C ALA A 20 2.48 -33.96 -18.41
N ASP A 21 1.56 -33.74 -19.32
CA ASP A 21 0.32 -34.53 -19.46
C ASP A 21 0.64 -35.99 -19.88
N ARG A 22 1.52 -36.17 -20.87
CA ARG A 22 1.97 -37.51 -21.34
C ARG A 22 2.67 -38.34 -20.23
N LEU A 23 3.44 -37.64 -19.38
CA LEU A 23 4.19 -38.30 -18.30
C LEU A 23 3.40 -38.36 -16.98
N SER A 24 2.13 -37.95 -17.00
CA SER A 24 1.21 -37.93 -15.85
C SER A 24 1.73 -37.13 -14.64
N SER A 25 2.37 -35.99 -14.91
CA SER A 25 2.88 -35.09 -13.90
C SER A 25 1.81 -34.06 -13.48
N GLN A 26 1.72 -33.76 -12.18
CA GLN A 26 0.72 -32.81 -11.64
C GLN A 26 1.00 -31.34 -11.98
N ALA A 27 2.25 -31.02 -12.34
CA ALA A 27 2.70 -29.67 -12.65
C ALA A 27 3.84 -29.69 -13.67
N ILE A 28 4.03 -28.57 -14.37
CA ILE A 28 5.16 -28.38 -15.28
C ILE A 28 6.41 -28.05 -14.46
N CYS A 29 7.36 -28.97 -14.42
CA CYS A 29 8.65 -28.84 -13.75
C CYS A 29 9.75 -28.33 -14.71
N PRO A 30 10.94 -27.92 -14.21
CA PRO A 30 12.09 -27.54 -15.02
C PRO A 30 12.49 -28.57 -16.08
N GLU A 31 12.34 -29.85 -15.79
CA GLU A 31 12.64 -31.00 -16.66
C GLU A 31 11.72 -31.01 -17.88
N HIS A 32 10.44 -30.66 -17.73
CA HIS A 32 9.50 -30.52 -18.85
C HIS A 32 9.86 -29.32 -19.75
N ILE A 33 10.35 -28.23 -19.16
CA ILE A 33 10.85 -27.08 -19.93
C ILE A 33 12.11 -27.48 -20.71
N LEU A 34 13.00 -28.29 -20.10
CA LEU A 34 14.19 -28.80 -20.79
C LEU A 34 13.80 -29.72 -21.94
N LEU A 35 12.79 -30.60 -21.80
CA LEU A 35 12.26 -31.38 -22.93
C LEU A 35 11.75 -30.50 -24.06
N GLY A 36 11.13 -29.38 -23.74
CA GLY A 36 10.71 -28.39 -24.70
C GLY A 36 11.88 -27.72 -25.43
N VAL A 37 12.97 -27.41 -24.72
CA VAL A 37 14.21 -26.89 -25.32
C VAL A 37 14.84 -27.90 -26.27
N LEU A 38 14.85 -29.20 -25.90
CA LEU A 38 15.38 -30.29 -26.72
C LEU A 38 14.48 -30.62 -27.93
N HIS A 39 13.24 -30.19 -27.95
CA HIS A 39 12.33 -30.36 -29.07
C HIS A 39 12.52 -29.32 -30.19
N ASP A 40 13.11 -28.15 -29.89
CA ASP A 40 13.38 -27.10 -30.88
C ASP A 40 14.66 -27.46 -31.69
N ASP A 41 14.50 -28.02 -32.88
CA ASP A 41 15.60 -28.38 -33.77
C ASP A 41 16.24 -27.19 -34.49
N SER A 42 15.68 -25.99 -34.33
CA SER A 42 16.04 -24.76 -35.04
C SER A 42 16.29 -23.60 -34.07
N GLY A 43 17.50 -23.09 -34.04
CA GLY A 43 17.85 -21.95 -33.20
C GLY A 43 19.22 -22.08 -32.54
N LYS A 44 19.64 -21.00 -31.85
CA LYS A 44 20.98 -20.93 -31.24
C LYS A 44 21.21 -22.01 -30.17
N ALA A 45 20.16 -22.42 -29.46
CA ALA A 45 20.25 -23.49 -28.47
C ALA A 45 20.53 -24.86 -29.13
N ALA A 46 19.80 -25.19 -30.19
CA ALA A 46 19.99 -26.41 -30.95
C ALA A 46 21.33 -26.46 -31.64
N GLU A 47 21.78 -25.35 -32.20
CA GLU A 47 23.12 -25.27 -32.84
C GLU A 47 24.26 -25.46 -31.84
N PHE A 48 24.13 -24.89 -30.63
CA PHE A 48 25.09 -25.06 -29.53
C PHE A 48 25.17 -26.54 -29.10
N LEU A 49 24.03 -27.17 -28.86
CA LEU A 49 24.00 -28.60 -28.47
C LEU A 49 24.56 -29.50 -29.56
N LYS A 50 24.35 -29.20 -30.85
CA LYS A 50 24.98 -29.91 -32.00
C LYS A 50 26.48 -29.70 -32.06
N HIS A 51 26.96 -28.48 -31.75
CA HIS A 51 28.40 -28.17 -31.68
C HIS A 51 29.13 -29.02 -30.62
N LEU A 52 28.46 -29.33 -29.51
CA LEU A 52 28.98 -30.19 -28.46
C LEU A 52 28.87 -31.68 -28.78
N ASN A 53 28.40 -32.06 -29.98
CA ASN A 53 28.19 -33.47 -30.40
C ASN A 53 27.31 -34.28 -29.45
N ILE A 54 26.29 -33.70 -28.83
CA ILE A 54 25.43 -34.36 -27.86
C ILE A 54 24.38 -35.19 -28.58
N ASN A 55 24.19 -36.44 -28.09
CA ASN A 55 23.13 -37.29 -28.60
C ASN A 55 21.79 -36.90 -27.99
N TYR A 56 20.97 -36.17 -28.77
CA TYR A 56 19.65 -35.70 -28.36
C TYR A 56 18.72 -36.78 -27.83
N THR A 57 18.75 -37.95 -28.46
CA THR A 57 17.87 -39.09 -28.09
C THR A 57 18.22 -39.61 -26.69
N SER A 58 19.53 -39.79 -26.42
CA SER A 58 20.00 -40.23 -25.12
C SER A 58 19.72 -39.20 -24.01
N LEU A 59 19.90 -37.90 -24.29
CA LEU A 59 19.65 -36.84 -23.35
C LEU A 59 18.14 -36.75 -23.02
N LYS A 60 17.29 -36.86 -24.04
CA LYS A 60 15.84 -36.90 -23.86
C LYS A 60 15.36 -38.05 -23.02
N GLU A 61 15.87 -39.29 -23.31
CA GLU A 61 15.56 -40.49 -22.54
C GLU A 61 15.99 -40.34 -21.07
N THR A 62 17.15 -39.74 -20.80
CA THR A 62 17.62 -39.49 -19.44
C THR A 62 16.69 -38.52 -18.68
N VAL A 63 16.23 -37.44 -19.33
CA VAL A 63 15.30 -36.52 -18.73
C VAL A 63 13.92 -37.17 -18.48
N GLU A 64 13.43 -37.98 -19.43
CA GLU A 64 12.15 -38.68 -19.28
C GLU A 64 12.22 -39.71 -18.13
N HIS A 65 13.30 -40.50 -18.03
CA HIS A 65 13.48 -41.42 -16.91
C HIS A 65 13.51 -40.70 -15.55
N ARG A 66 14.20 -39.56 -15.47
CA ARG A 66 14.27 -38.78 -14.22
C ARG A 66 12.91 -38.26 -13.80
N ILE A 67 12.09 -37.78 -14.74
CA ILE A 67 10.74 -37.33 -14.46
C ILE A 67 9.87 -38.48 -13.93
N ILE A 68 9.99 -39.68 -14.54
CA ILE A 68 9.22 -40.86 -14.14
C ILE A 68 9.65 -41.33 -12.72
N ASP A 69 10.92 -41.25 -12.37
CA ASP A 69 11.44 -41.69 -11.07
C ASP A 69 11.08 -40.71 -9.92
N GLU A 70 11.11 -39.40 -10.17
CA GLU A 70 10.87 -38.38 -9.13
C GLU A 70 9.41 -38.03 -8.93
N TYR A 71 8.56 -38.10 -9.96
CA TYR A 71 7.21 -37.55 -9.94
C TYR A 71 6.09 -38.58 -10.12
N ARG A 72 6.36 -39.86 -9.86
CA ARG A 72 5.38 -40.95 -9.94
C ARG A 72 4.49 -40.96 -8.71
N TYR A 73 3.34 -40.25 -8.74
CA TYR A 73 2.26 -40.38 -7.75
C TYR A 73 0.93 -40.67 -8.42
N GLU A 74 0.10 -41.47 -7.72
CA GLU A 74 -1.18 -42.05 -8.19
C GLU A 74 -2.24 -40.99 -8.48
N SER A 75 -2.94 -41.25 -9.60
CA SER A 75 -4.25 -40.69 -10.04
C SER A 75 -4.57 -39.23 -9.73
N ALA A 76 -4.48 -38.41 -10.78
CA ALA A 76 -4.88 -37.03 -10.83
C ALA A 76 -6.40 -36.83 -10.91
N SER A 77 -6.89 -35.91 -10.14
CA SER A 77 -8.17 -35.21 -10.34
C SER A 77 -8.02 -34.16 -11.46
N ASP A 78 -9.11 -33.89 -12.19
CA ASP A 78 -9.28 -32.90 -13.29
C ASP A 78 -8.94 -31.46 -12.86
N SER A 79 -7.67 -31.14 -12.57
CA SER A 79 -7.21 -29.79 -12.29
C SER A 79 -6.23 -29.31 -13.38
N GLU A 80 -6.32 -28.04 -13.76
CA GLU A 80 -5.40 -27.44 -14.72
C GLU A 80 -3.94 -27.58 -14.27
N ILE A 81 -3.09 -28.15 -15.16
CA ILE A 81 -1.66 -28.33 -14.91
C ILE A 81 -0.98 -26.96 -14.82
N SER A 82 -0.52 -26.58 -13.64
CA SER A 82 0.17 -25.31 -13.34
C SER A 82 1.68 -25.44 -13.40
N LEU A 83 2.40 -24.32 -13.49
CA LEU A 83 3.86 -24.27 -13.40
C LEU A 83 4.29 -24.42 -11.92
N THR A 84 5.34 -25.20 -11.68
CA THR A 84 6.00 -25.20 -10.37
C THR A 84 6.69 -23.86 -10.09
N GLU A 85 6.97 -23.56 -8.82
CA GLU A 85 7.69 -22.36 -8.44
C GLU A 85 9.09 -22.30 -9.09
N GLN A 86 9.78 -23.43 -9.15
CA GLN A 86 11.08 -23.55 -9.81
C GLN A 86 11.00 -23.29 -11.32
N ALA A 87 10.02 -23.86 -12.01
CA ALA A 87 9.78 -23.58 -13.43
C ALA A 87 9.44 -22.11 -13.70
N SER A 88 8.65 -21.50 -12.83
CA SER A 88 8.34 -20.07 -12.88
C SER A 88 9.58 -19.18 -12.69
N ASN A 89 10.48 -19.56 -11.79
CA ASN A 89 11.75 -18.84 -11.55
C ASN A 89 12.68 -18.94 -12.77
N ILE A 90 12.78 -20.09 -13.43
CA ILE A 90 13.55 -20.25 -14.67
C ILE A 90 13.04 -19.31 -15.76
N LEU A 91 11.73 -19.18 -15.93
CA LEU A 91 11.18 -18.23 -16.91
C LEU A 91 11.47 -16.78 -16.57
N ARG A 92 11.50 -16.41 -15.28
CA ARG A 92 11.93 -15.08 -14.83
C ARG A 92 13.42 -14.84 -15.10
N LEU A 93 14.26 -15.83 -14.83
CA LEU A 93 15.69 -15.78 -15.15
C LEU A 93 15.93 -15.67 -16.66
N ALA A 94 15.13 -16.35 -17.50
CA ALA A 94 15.23 -16.24 -18.96
C ALA A 94 14.96 -14.81 -19.47
N VAL A 95 14.08 -14.06 -18.81
CA VAL A 95 13.85 -12.64 -19.10
C VAL A 95 15.08 -11.80 -18.74
N LEU A 96 15.75 -12.13 -17.62
CA LEU A 96 16.99 -11.45 -17.22
C LEU A 96 18.14 -11.75 -18.19
N GLU A 97 18.28 -13.01 -18.61
CA GLU A 97 19.29 -13.41 -19.62
C GLU A 97 19.06 -12.72 -20.97
N ALA A 98 17.82 -12.57 -21.41
CA ALA A 98 17.51 -11.83 -22.63
C ALA A 98 17.90 -10.35 -22.53
N ARG A 99 17.70 -9.71 -21.36
CA ARG A 99 18.12 -8.32 -21.09
C ARG A 99 19.64 -8.19 -21.06
N LEU A 100 20.35 -9.14 -20.46
CA LEU A 100 21.81 -9.16 -20.42
C LEU A 100 22.42 -9.28 -21.84
N GLN A 101 21.72 -9.94 -22.74
CA GLN A 101 22.13 -10.06 -24.14
C GLN A 101 21.54 -8.96 -25.06
N HIS A 102 20.95 -7.90 -24.47
CA HIS A 102 20.30 -6.79 -25.21
C HIS A 102 19.25 -7.26 -26.25
N SER A 103 18.60 -8.41 -25.98
CA SER A 103 17.55 -8.95 -26.84
C SER A 103 16.18 -8.36 -26.45
N GLN A 104 15.42 -7.92 -27.45
CA GLN A 104 14.07 -7.37 -27.23
C GLN A 104 13.04 -8.44 -26.81
N MET A 105 13.28 -9.72 -27.14
CA MET A 105 12.39 -10.84 -26.84
C MET A 105 13.17 -12.02 -26.26
N VAL A 106 12.51 -12.75 -25.37
CA VAL A 106 13.06 -14.00 -24.82
C VAL A 106 12.95 -15.11 -25.87
N ASP A 107 14.06 -15.72 -26.24
CA ASP A 107 14.11 -16.87 -27.17
C ASP A 107 14.58 -18.14 -26.44
N VAL A 108 14.50 -19.30 -27.10
CA VAL A 108 14.79 -20.64 -26.53
C VAL A 108 16.19 -20.73 -25.91
N HIS A 109 17.20 -20.08 -26.51
CA HIS A 109 18.55 -20.06 -25.94
C HIS A 109 18.67 -19.31 -24.62
N HIS A 110 17.82 -18.28 -24.36
CA HIS A 110 17.78 -17.62 -23.08
C HIS A 110 17.16 -18.51 -22.00
N VAL A 111 16.21 -19.38 -22.38
CA VAL A 111 15.63 -20.38 -21.46
C VAL A 111 16.67 -21.44 -21.09
N LEU A 112 17.48 -21.91 -22.04
CA LEU A 112 18.57 -22.85 -21.77
C LEU A 112 19.63 -22.22 -20.84
N LEU A 113 20.03 -20.96 -21.09
CA LEU A 113 20.92 -20.23 -20.18
C LEU A 113 20.34 -20.10 -18.78
N ALA A 114 19.04 -19.82 -18.67
CA ALA A 114 18.38 -19.69 -17.39
C ALA A 114 18.38 -21.01 -16.58
N ILE A 115 18.18 -22.16 -17.24
CA ILE A 115 18.27 -23.48 -16.60
C ILE A 115 19.71 -23.72 -16.08
N LEU A 116 20.71 -23.39 -16.88
CA LEU A 116 22.12 -23.54 -16.50
C LEU A 116 22.54 -22.57 -15.38
N HIS A 117 21.97 -21.36 -15.35
CA HIS A 117 22.29 -20.29 -14.39
C HIS A 117 21.56 -20.45 -13.06
N ASP A 118 20.45 -21.19 -13.00
CA ASP A 118 19.65 -21.33 -11.79
C ASP A 118 20.52 -21.80 -10.60
N LYS A 119 20.35 -21.11 -9.44
CA LYS A 119 21.06 -21.46 -8.20
C LYS A 119 20.47 -22.68 -7.50
N ALA A 120 19.22 -23.04 -7.82
CA ALA A 120 18.60 -24.24 -7.30
C ALA A 120 19.23 -25.47 -7.95
N HIS A 121 19.46 -26.52 -7.16
CA HIS A 121 19.84 -27.82 -7.67
C HIS A 121 18.61 -28.51 -8.28
N THR A 122 18.30 -28.18 -9.53
CA THR A 122 17.22 -28.83 -10.28
C THR A 122 17.78 -30.05 -11.04
N ALA A 123 17.00 -31.10 -11.16
CA ALA A 123 17.42 -32.32 -11.90
C ALA A 123 17.74 -31.98 -13.38
N ALA A 124 17.03 -31.01 -13.96
CA ALA A 124 17.33 -30.48 -15.29
C ALA A 124 18.76 -29.93 -15.40
N LYS A 125 19.23 -29.18 -14.42
CA LYS A 125 20.61 -28.66 -14.38
C LYS A 125 21.64 -29.73 -14.13
N GLU A 126 21.36 -30.70 -13.25
CA GLU A 126 22.24 -31.80 -12.97
C GLU A 126 22.49 -32.65 -14.24
N ILE A 127 21.42 -32.98 -14.98
CA ILE A 127 21.50 -33.71 -16.23
C ILE A 127 22.35 -32.99 -17.28
N LEU A 128 22.21 -31.67 -17.38
CA LEU A 128 23.00 -30.84 -18.29
C LEU A 128 24.48 -30.82 -17.88
N ASN A 129 24.78 -30.67 -16.59
CA ASN A 129 26.15 -30.72 -16.07
C ASN A 129 26.83 -32.09 -16.25
N ASP A 130 26.10 -33.20 -16.05
CA ASP A 130 26.58 -34.57 -16.25
C ASP A 130 26.96 -34.86 -17.73
N ASN A 131 26.31 -34.12 -18.63
CA ASN A 131 26.65 -34.14 -20.05
C ASN A 131 27.67 -33.07 -20.45
N ASN A 132 28.38 -32.46 -19.48
CA ASN A 132 29.38 -31.40 -19.69
C ASN A 132 28.84 -30.14 -20.41
N ILE A 133 27.55 -29.79 -20.24
CA ILE A 133 26.95 -28.58 -20.77
C ILE A 133 26.99 -27.54 -19.67
N LYS A 134 27.91 -26.59 -19.75
CA LYS A 134 28.07 -25.50 -18.76
C LYS A 134 27.58 -24.16 -19.28
N TYR A 135 27.19 -23.32 -18.36
CA TYR A 135 26.73 -21.97 -18.65
C TYR A 135 27.78 -21.14 -19.42
N GLU A 136 29.03 -21.22 -19.01
CA GLU A 136 30.17 -20.49 -19.63
C GLU A 136 30.39 -20.91 -21.09
N ASP A 137 30.27 -22.20 -21.40
CA ASP A 137 30.44 -22.73 -22.76
C ASP A 137 29.36 -22.18 -23.72
N MET A 138 28.12 -22.08 -23.22
CA MET A 138 27.00 -21.47 -23.99
C MET A 138 27.21 -19.97 -24.20
N GLN A 139 27.66 -19.25 -23.18
CA GLN A 139 27.98 -17.82 -23.31
C GLN A 139 29.11 -17.58 -24.33
N ASN A 140 30.19 -18.34 -24.23
CA ASN A 140 31.33 -18.26 -25.15
C ASN A 140 30.91 -18.54 -26.60
N TYR A 141 30.09 -19.57 -26.81
CA TYR A 141 29.54 -19.91 -28.11
C TYR A 141 28.71 -18.76 -28.71
N LEU A 142 27.84 -18.13 -27.91
CA LEU A 142 27.04 -17.00 -28.34
C LEU A 142 27.88 -15.76 -28.62
N ALA A 143 28.92 -15.50 -27.83
CA ALA A 143 29.87 -14.39 -28.03
C ALA A 143 30.67 -14.56 -29.32
N GLN A 144 31.12 -15.76 -29.68
CA GLN A 144 31.82 -16.05 -30.91
C GLN A 144 30.95 -15.84 -32.16
N LYS A 145 29.64 -16.11 -32.07
CA LYS A 145 28.72 -15.88 -33.20
C LYS A 145 28.26 -14.44 -33.39
N THR A 146 28.33 -13.63 -32.32
CA THR A 146 28.05 -12.17 -32.42
C THR A 146 29.23 -11.38 -32.94
N ASN A 147 30.44 -11.93 -32.99
CA ASN A 147 31.67 -11.31 -33.47
C ASN A 147 31.93 -11.56 -34.97
N SER A 148 30.99 -11.24 -35.85
CA SER A 148 31.27 -10.89 -37.24
C SER A 148 31.11 -9.38 -37.48
N GLY A 149 31.69 -8.56 -36.58
CA GLY A 149 31.86 -7.13 -36.68
C GLY A 149 32.79 -6.68 -35.54
N PRO A 150 33.82 -5.86 -35.79
CA PRO A 150 34.88 -5.68 -34.84
C PRO A 150 34.52 -4.70 -33.74
N VAL A 151 34.59 -5.16 -32.49
CA VAL A 151 34.83 -4.30 -31.31
C VAL A 151 35.76 -5.03 -30.38
N ASP A 152 36.92 -4.46 -30.21
CA ASP A 152 37.99 -4.91 -29.31
C ASP A 152 37.64 -5.01 -27.84
N GLY A 153 38.08 -6.06 -27.28
CA GLY A 153 38.92 -6.22 -26.10
C GLY A 153 38.36 -5.81 -24.73
N LEU A 154 38.13 -6.78 -23.86
CA LEU A 154 38.72 -6.87 -22.51
C LEU A 154 37.99 -7.94 -21.69
N PHE A 155 38.42 -9.19 -21.79
CA PHE A 155 38.31 -10.14 -20.68
C PHE A 155 39.58 -11.00 -20.71
N MET A 156 40.45 -10.75 -19.77
CA MET A 156 41.53 -11.67 -19.42
C MET A 156 41.08 -12.61 -18.30
N SER A 157 41.33 -13.85 -18.56
CA SER A 157 41.26 -14.99 -17.65
C SER A 157 42.31 -14.87 -16.55
N ASP A 158 41.90 -15.18 -15.30
CA ASP A 158 42.81 -15.48 -14.19
C ASP A 158 43.46 -16.87 -14.39
N ASP A 159 44.80 -16.85 -14.29
CA ASP A 159 45.65 -17.74 -13.49
C ASP A 159 47.09 -17.40 -13.85
N ASP A 160 47.85 -16.78 -13.00
CA ASP A 160 49.15 -17.24 -12.52
C ASP A 160 49.77 -16.22 -11.56
N GLU A 161 50.37 -16.74 -10.54
CA GLU A 161 51.22 -16.02 -9.56
C GLU A 161 52.55 -15.64 -10.17
N GLY A 162 53.04 -14.46 -9.82
CA GLY A 162 54.45 -14.24 -9.78
C GLY A 162 55.06 -13.09 -10.57
N GLU A 163 55.65 -12.18 -9.79
CA GLU A 163 56.76 -11.30 -10.15
C GLU A 163 56.50 -9.97 -10.89
N THR A 164 56.72 -8.92 -10.09
CA THR A 164 56.96 -7.54 -10.55
C THR A 164 58.14 -7.42 -11.53
N PRO A 165 58.00 -6.58 -12.51
CA PRO A 165 59.11 -5.68 -12.75
C PRO A 165 58.74 -4.18 -13.00
N GLU A 166 59.72 -3.39 -12.72
CA GLU A 166 59.88 -1.94 -12.73
C GLU A 166 59.50 -1.25 -14.02
N TYR A 167 59.05 -0.01 -13.80
CA TYR A 167 58.87 1.03 -14.84
C TYR A 167 60.17 1.36 -15.54
N ASP A 168 60.11 1.49 -16.85
CA ASP A 168 61.01 2.42 -17.57
C ASP A 168 60.22 3.22 -18.62
N ASN A 169 60.48 4.53 -18.56
CA ASN A 169 59.96 5.58 -19.40
C ASN A 169 60.66 5.55 -20.77
N ARG A 170 59.92 5.68 -21.87
CA ARG A 170 60.34 6.53 -23.03
C ARG A 170 59.28 6.65 -24.08
N SER A 171 58.95 7.91 -24.32
CA SER A 171 58.46 8.61 -25.52
C SER A 171 58.53 7.87 -26.87
N ASP A 172 57.47 7.96 -27.71
CA ASP A 172 57.58 8.76 -28.91
C ASP A 172 56.24 8.97 -29.66
N ARG A 173 56.21 10.06 -30.34
CA ARG A 173 55.21 10.79 -31.07
C ARG A 173 54.72 10.14 -32.39
N ASP A 174 53.58 10.69 -32.79
CA ASP A 174 53.09 10.91 -34.16
C ASP A 174 52.40 9.73 -34.90
N THR A 175 51.11 9.80 -35.07
CA THR A 175 50.57 10.31 -36.37
C THR A 175 49.06 10.53 -36.27
N ALA A 176 48.66 11.72 -36.65
CA ALA A 176 47.30 12.17 -36.83
C ALA A 176 46.69 11.68 -38.15
N ALA A 177 45.39 11.32 -38.13
CA ALA A 177 44.51 11.64 -39.27
C ALA A 177 43.04 11.61 -38.84
N ALA A 178 42.43 12.73 -38.98
CA ALA A 178 41.12 13.19 -38.72
C ALA A 178 39.95 12.34 -39.30
N THR A 179 38.88 12.20 -38.51
CA THR A 179 37.52 12.38 -39.05
C THR A 179 36.66 13.11 -38.02
N LYS A 180 36.19 14.26 -38.39
CA LYS A 180 35.33 15.18 -37.65
C LYS A 180 33.92 14.56 -37.54
N GLY A 181 33.47 14.35 -36.33
CA GLY A 181 32.05 14.24 -35.93
C GLY A 181 31.88 15.07 -34.67
N LYS A 182 31.00 16.06 -34.72
CA LYS A 182 30.78 17.10 -33.75
C LYS A 182 30.23 16.55 -32.42
N ASP A 183 30.60 17.23 -31.31
CA ASP A 183 29.99 17.30 -29.99
C ASP A 183 30.26 16.11 -29.07
N ALA A 184 31.46 16.03 -28.49
CA ALA A 184 31.75 15.41 -27.24
C ALA A 184 32.46 16.42 -26.33
N MET A 185 31.68 17.14 -25.53
CA MET A 185 32.16 17.91 -24.40
C MET A 185 32.31 16.94 -23.20
N GLY A 186 33.59 16.74 -22.74
CA GLY A 186 33.91 16.16 -21.44
C GLY A 186 34.05 14.65 -21.41
N GLY A 187 35.30 14.15 -21.44
CA GLY A 187 35.63 12.73 -21.27
C GLY A 187 35.48 12.29 -19.80
N THR A 188 34.27 12.01 -19.36
CA THR A 188 33.94 11.49 -18.01
C THR A 188 33.11 10.18 -18.12
N PRO A 189 33.68 9.11 -18.73
CA PRO A 189 32.91 7.92 -19.05
C PRO A 189 32.44 7.13 -17.81
N VAL A 190 33.16 7.15 -16.69
CA VAL A 190 32.77 6.45 -15.47
C VAL A 190 31.63 7.21 -14.79
N ILE A 191 31.72 8.54 -14.70
CA ILE A 191 30.66 9.38 -14.10
C ILE A 191 29.38 9.25 -14.92
N ASP A 192 29.47 9.39 -16.24
CA ASP A 192 28.30 9.39 -17.14
C ASP A 192 27.52 8.05 -17.11
N ASN A 193 28.18 6.93 -16.75
CA ASN A 193 27.55 5.62 -16.61
C ASN A 193 26.72 5.46 -15.32
N PHE A 194 27.03 6.23 -14.27
CA PHE A 194 26.41 6.08 -12.94
C PHE A 194 25.74 7.37 -12.45
N SER A 195 25.54 8.35 -13.33
CA SER A 195 24.93 9.62 -12.95
C SER A 195 24.03 10.19 -14.05
N VAL A 196 23.10 11.05 -13.61
CA VAL A 196 22.24 11.86 -14.48
C VAL A 196 22.73 13.30 -14.41
N ASP A 197 23.00 13.90 -15.57
CA ASP A 197 23.42 15.29 -15.66
C ASP A 197 22.22 16.24 -15.54
N LEU A 198 22.06 16.89 -14.38
CA LEU A 198 20.96 17.81 -14.12
C LEU A 198 21.10 19.13 -14.89
N THR A 199 22.33 19.62 -15.09
CA THR A 199 22.57 20.84 -15.88
C THR A 199 22.23 20.63 -17.36
N ARG A 200 22.50 19.45 -17.88
CA ARG A 200 22.10 19.08 -19.25
C ARG A 200 20.59 18.92 -19.35
N ALA A 201 19.96 18.25 -18.37
CA ALA A 201 18.50 18.11 -18.32
C ALA A 201 17.80 19.48 -18.21
N ALA A 202 18.38 20.42 -17.45
CA ALA A 202 17.90 21.80 -17.36
C ALA A 202 17.99 22.54 -18.72
N ALA A 203 19.12 22.39 -19.42
CA ALA A 203 19.32 22.99 -20.73
C ALA A 203 18.37 22.42 -21.81
N GLU A 204 18.01 21.14 -21.69
CA GLU A 204 17.00 20.47 -22.53
C GLU A 204 15.54 20.76 -22.12
N GLY A 205 15.31 21.53 -21.05
CA GLY A 205 13.97 21.89 -20.56
C GLY A 205 13.18 20.73 -19.93
N LYS A 206 13.88 19.67 -19.52
CA LYS A 206 13.25 18.45 -18.96
C LYS A 206 12.92 18.54 -17.47
N LEU A 207 13.52 19.51 -16.75
CA LEU A 207 13.30 19.70 -15.33
C LEU A 207 12.06 20.56 -15.05
N ASP A 208 11.33 20.23 -13.97
CA ASP A 208 10.18 21.02 -13.55
C ASP A 208 10.59 22.37 -12.98
N PRO A 209 9.79 23.42 -13.18
CA PRO A 209 10.08 24.74 -12.61
C PRO A 209 9.98 24.69 -11.09
N VAL A 210 11.00 25.18 -10.41
CA VAL A 210 11.07 25.21 -8.95
C VAL A 210 10.58 26.56 -8.44
N VAL A 211 9.61 26.56 -7.53
CA VAL A 211 8.96 27.75 -6.98
C VAL A 211 9.04 27.72 -5.45
N GLY A 212 9.28 28.89 -4.84
CA GLY A 212 9.23 29.07 -3.39
C GLY A 212 10.41 28.46 -2.62
N ARG A 213 11.55 28.22 -3.30
CA ARG A 213 12.78 27.65 -2.71
C ARG A 213 14.01 28.55 -2.87
N ASP A 214 13.79 29.81 -3.22
CA ASP A 214 14.88 30.75 -3.52
C ASP A 214 15.86 30.93 -2.35
N GLU A 215 15.37 30.99 -1.11
CA GLU A 215 16.22 31.12 0.10
C GLU A 215 17.11 29.89 0.28
N GLN A 216 16.54 28.68 0.09
CA GLN A 216 17.29 27.45 0.24
C GLN A 216 18.33 27.30 -0.89
N ILE A 217 17.97 27.62 -2.13
CA ILE A 217 18.89 27.60 -3.28
C ILE A 217 19.99 28.62 -3.08
N LEU A 218 19.67 29.82 -2.62
CA LEU A 218 20.68 30.84 -2.29
C LEU A 218 21.63 30.33 -1.18
N ARG A 219 21.08 29.70 -0.15
CA ARG A 219 21.89 29.15 0.94
C ARG A 219 22.82 28.04 0.50
N VAL A 220 22.35 27.13 -0.38
CA VAL A 220 23.16 26.08 -1.01
C VAL A 220 24.28 26.73 -1.85
N THR A 221 23.94 27.74 -2.64
CA THR A 221 24.90 28.52 -3.45
C THR A 221 25.98 29.15 -2.60
N GLU A 222 25.60 29.84 -1.50
CA GLU A 222 26.56 30.44 -0.55
C GLU A 222 27.51 29.41 0.03
N ILE A 223 27.02 28.22 0.39
CA ILE A 223 27.84 27.17 0.96
C ILE A 223 28.82 26.62 -0.08
N LEU A 224 28.36 26.36 -1.32
CA LEU A 224 29.20 25.87 -2.41
C LEU A 224 30.34 26.86 -2.77
N CYS A 225 30.10 28.16 -2.63
CA CYS A 225 31.09 29.20 -2.87
C CYS A 225 32.12 29.36 -1.75
N ARG A 226 32.02 28.65 -0.61
CA ARG A 226 32.99 28.74 0.49
C ARG A 226 34.32 28.08 0.16
N ARG A 227 35.37 28.59 0.71
CA ARG A 227 36.70 27.97 0.58
C ARG A 227 36.83 26.65 1.35
N LYS A 228 36.14 26.51 2.50
CA LYS A 228 36.11 25.30 3.34
C LYS A 228 34.71 25.03 3.79
N LYS A 229 34.39 23.77 4.05
CA LYS A 229 33.02 23.32 4.39
C LYS A 229 32.03 23.72 3.31
N ASN A 230 32.40 23.44 2.06
CA ASN A 230 31.68 23.80 0.85
C ASN A 230 30.72 22.70 0.36
N ASN A 231 30.37 21.76 1.25
CA ASN A 231 29.42 20.69 0.96
C ASN A 231 28.11 20.95 1.74
N PRO A 232 27.04 21.40 1.11
CA PRO A 232 25.73 21.49 1.76
C PRO A 232 25.08 20.11 1.91
N ILE A 233 24.33 19.94 3.01
CA ILE A 233 23.44 18.80 3.19
C ILE A 233 22.02 19.29 3.46
N LEU A 234 21.09 18.89 2.62
CA LEU A 234 19.68 19.19 2.72
C LEU A 234 19.03 18.19 3.68
N ILE A 235 18.44 18.70 4.77
CA ILE A 235 17.80 17.86 5.79
C ILE A 235 16.33 18.26 5.89
N GLY A 236 15.43 17.30 5.74
CA GLY A 236 13.99 17.55 5.85
C GLY A 236 13.20 16.26 5.71
N GLU A 237 11.93 16.31 6.03
CA GLU A 237 11.02 15.19 5.91
C GLU A 237 10.94 14.66 4.47
N PRO A 238 10.52 13.40 4.28
CA PRO A 238 10.22 12.89 2.94
C PRO A 238 9.19 13.77 2.24
N GLY A 239 9.36 14.00 0.93
CA GLY A 239 8.39 14.75 0.13
C GLY A 239 8.41 16.28 0.27
N VAL A 240 9.38 16.87 1.02
CA VAL A 240 9.48 18.35 1.11
C VAL A 240 10.15 19.01 -0.09
N GLY A 241 10.59 18.25 -1.10
CA GLY A 241 11.22 18.80 -2.31
C GLY A 241 12.71 19.07 -2.18
N LYS A 242 13.46 18.23 -1.47
CA LYS A 242 14.94 18.33 -1.35
C LYS A 242 15.63 18.25 -2.71
N SER A 243 15.24 17.30 -3.55
CA SER A 243 15.80 17.09 -4.89
C SER A 243 15.43 18.24 -5.83
N ALA A 244 14.21 18.80 -5.70
CA ALA A 244 13.77 19.97 -6.45
C ALA A 244 14.64 21.22 -6.22
N ILE A 245 15.16 21.43 -5.00
CA ILE A 245 16.11 22.54 -4.69
C ILE A 245 17.39 22.40 -5.55
N VAL A 246 17.87 21.17 -5.74
CA VAL A 246 19.06 20.89 -6.52
C VAL A 246 18.79 21.05 -8.02
N GLU A 247 17.62 20.63 -8.48
CA GLU A 247 17.14 20.84 -9.85
C GLU A 247 16.98 22.33 -10.16
N GLY A 248 16.40 23.09 -9.20
CA GLY A 248 16.32 24.55 -9.32
C GLY A 248 17.68 25.23 -9.39
N LEU A 249 18.66 24.75 -8.61
CA LEU A 249 20.04 25.23 -8.71
C LEU A 249 20.62 24.93 -10.12
N ALA A 250 20.34 23.74 -10.69
CA ALA A 250 20.80 23.42 -12.04
C ALA A 250 20.18 24.37 -13.10
N GLN A 251 18.89 24.69 -12.97
CA GLN A 251 18.24 25.68 -13.83
C GLN A 251 18.87 27.07 -13.69
N MET A 252 19.10 27.52 -12.43
CA MET A 252 19.74 28.83 -12.20
C MET A 252 21.17 28.90 -12.71
N ILE A 253 21.94 27.79 -12.72
CA ILE A 253 23.27 27.72 -13.35
C ILE A 253 23.18 27.90 -14.85
N VAL A 254 22.26 27.19 -15.51
CA VAL A 254 22.07 27.27 -16.98
C VAL A 254 21.56 28.66 -17.37
N GLU A 255 20.64 29.24 -16.63
CA GLU A 255 20.11 30.59 -16.86
C GLU A 255 21.06 31.70 -16.44
N GLN A 256 22.22 31.39 -15.86
CA GLN A 256 23.21 32.33 -15.32
C GLN A 256 22.63 33.30 -14.27
N LYS A 257 21.64 32.87 -13.53
CA LYS A 257 21.00 33.65 -12.44
C LYS A 257 21.63 33.39 -11.06
N THR A 258 22.75 32.69 -10.99
CA THR A 258 23.49 32.36 -9.76
C THR A 258 24.84 33.07 -9.70
N SER A 259 25.68 32.73 -8.71
CA SER A 259 27.04 33.29 -8.61
C SER A 259 27.92 32.97 -9.84
N PRO A 260 28.70 33.92 -10.34
CA PRO A 260 29.63 33.69 -11.47
C PRO A 260 30.59 32.50 -11.23
N LEU A 261 30.86 32.15 -9.98
CA LEU A 261 31.70 31.01 -9.62
C LEU A 261 31.07 29.65 -10.02
N LEU A 262 29.77 29.63 -10.27
CA LEU A 262 29.01 28.40 -10.60
C LEU A 262 28.59 28.34 -12.07
N PHE A 263 28.78 29.36 -12.89
CA PHE A 263 28.28 29.41 -14.27
C PHE A 263 28.77 28.27 -15.17
N ASN A 264 29.98 27.78 -14.95
CA ASN A 264 30.56 26.70 -15.74
C ASN A 264 30.60 25.35 -15.01
N LYS A 265 29.88 25.25 -13.90
CA LYS A 265 29.80 24.01 -13.12
C LYS A 265 28.76 23.08 -13.72
N ARG A 266 29.11 21.81 -13.75
CA ARG A 266 28.24 20.70 -14.15
C ARG A 266 27.69 20.03 -12.88
N LEU A 267 26.38 20.01 -12.75
CA LEU A 267 25.70 19.38 -11.59
C LEU A 267 25.19 18.01 -12.02
N ILE A 268 25.64 16.97 -11.34
CA ILE A 268 25.29 15.59 -11.65
C ILE A 268 24.60 14.92 -10.44
N ASN A 269 23.57 14.14 -10.69
CA ASN A 269 22.93 13.28 -9.68
C ASN A 269 23.54 11.88 -9.74
N LEU A 270 24.21 11.45 -8.68
CA LEU A 270 24.93 10.18 -8.59
C LEU A 270 24.00 9.10 -8.04
N ASP A 271 23.79 8.03 -8.80
CA ASP A 271 23.04 6.85 -8.36
C ASP A 271 23.98 5.84 -7.68
N LEU A 272 23.96 5.85 -6.35
CA LEU A 272 24.73 4.90 -5.54
C LEU A 272 24.24 3.45 -5.72
N THR A 273 22.97 3.25 -6.00
CA THR A 273 22.38 1.92 -6.19
C THR A 273 22.91 1.28 -7.47
N ALA A 274 23.02 2.07 -8.54
CA ALA A 274 23.61 1.62 -9.82
C ALA A 274 25.09 1.24 -9.68
N ILE A 275 25.85 1.92 -8.80
CA ILE A 275 27.26 1.59 -8.54
C ILE A 275 27.40 0.23 -7.83
N VAL A 276 26.49 -0.08 -6.90
CA VAL A 276 26.45 -1.36 -6.18
C VAL A 276 25.93 -2.49 -7.06
N ALA A 277 25.00 -2.18 -7.98
CA ALA A 277 24.36 -3.16 -8.83
C ALA A 277 25.40 -3.90 -9.72
N GLY A 278 25.31 -5.24 -9.77
CA GLY A 278 26.19 -6.09 -10.57
C GLY A 278 27.59 -6.33 -9.98
N THR A 279 27.92 -5.82 -8.79
CA THR A 279 29.16 -6.17 -8.13
C THR A 279 28.98 -7.48 -7.34
N LYS A 280 29.65 -8.57 -7.78
CA LYS A 280 29.63 -9.86 -7.09
C LYS A 280 30.60 -9.89 -5.91
N TYR A 281 31.65 -9.12 -5.96
CA TYR A 281 32.72 -9.04 -4.96
C TYR A 281 32.93 -7.62 -4.49
N ARG A 282 33.19 -7.46 -3.20
CA ARG A 282 33.47 -6.19 -2.52
C ARG A 282 34.55 -5.35 -3.21
N GLY A 283 35.62 -5.97 -3.68
CA GLY A 283 36.72 -5.28 -4.36
C GLY A 283 36.29 -4.53 -5.62
N GLN A 284 35.33 -5.05 -6.36
CA GLN A 284 34.78 -4.41 -7.57
C GLN A 284 34.03 -3.12 -7.26
N PHE A 285 33.27 -3.08 -6.15
CA PHE A 285 32.60 -1.89 -5.67
C PHE A 285 33.59 -0.82 -5.22
N GLU A 286 34.62 -1.20 -4.44
CA GLU A 286 35.68 -0.29 -4.01
C GLU A 286 36.43 0.29 -5.21
N GLU A 287 36.75 -0.53 -6.20
CA GLU A 287 37.43 -0.10 -7.42
C GLU A 287 36.60 0.89 -8.25
N ARG A 288 35.29 0.63 -8.42
CA ARG A 288 34.36 1.55 -9.10
C ARG A 288 34.30 2.91 -8.40
N ILE A 289 34.15 2.93 -7.06
CA ILE A 289 34.13 4.18 -6.31
C ILE A 289 35.48 4.90 -6.42
N ARG A 290 36.61 4.21 -6.36
CA ARG A 290 37.91 4.82 -6.51
C ARG A 290 38.12 5.41 -7.91
N ALA A 291 37.66 4.71 -8.96
CA ALA A 291 37.71 5.21 -10.33
C ALA A 291 36.87 6.48 -10.49
N LEU A 292 35.64 6.46 -9.96
CA LEU A 292 34.74 7.62 -9.94
C LEU A 292 35.33 8.80 -9.17
N LEU A 293 35.92 8.57 -7.98
CA LEU A 293 36.56 9.62 -7.21
C LEU A 293 37.75 10.23 -7.96
N LYS A 294 38.57 9.41 -8.62
CA LYS A 294 39.72 9.89 -9.43
C LYS A 294 39.24 10.74 -10.60
N GLU A 295 38.13 10.36 -11.23
CA GLU A 295 37.56 11.15 -12.34
C GLU A 295 36.98 12.48 -11.84
N LEU A 296 36.31 12.48 -10.65
CA LEU A 296 35.81 13.70 -9.99
C LEU A 296 36.96 14.63 -9.54
N GLU A 297 38.05 14.09 -8.98
CA GLU A 297 39.22 14.88 -8.57
C GLU A 297 39.92 15.54 -9.79
N ASN A 298 39.89 14.90 -10.96
CA ASN A 298 40.44 15.45 -12.21
C ASN A 298 39.54 16.52 -12.83
N ASN A 299 38.25 16.56 -12.50
CA ASN A 299 37.27 17.48 -13.04
C ASN A 299 36.64 18.36 -11.94
N PRO A 300 37.33 19.40 -11.45
CA PRO A 300 36.85 20.23 -10.35
C PRO A 300 35.62 21.07 -10.68
N ASP A 301 35.16 21.05 -11.92
CA ASP A 301 33.96 21.76 -12.37
C ASP A 301 32.67 20.94 -12.21
N ILE A 302 32.79 19.72 -11.69
CA ILE A 302 31.65 18.85 -11.40
C ILE A 302 31.24 19.01 -9.93
N ILE A 303 29.95 19.23 -9.70
CA ILE A 303 29.29 19.18 -8.40
C ILE A 303 28.44 17.91 -8.38
N VAL A 304 28.67 17.08 -7.36
CA VAL A 304 27.92 15.81 -7.20
C VAL A 304 26.74 16.02 -6.26
N PHE A 305 25.56 15.69 -6.72
CA PHE A 305 24.39 15.52 -5.85
C PHE A 305 24.22 14.05 -5.50
N ILE A 306 24.01 13.76 -4.22
CA ILE A 306 23.74 12.42 -3.72
C ILE A 306 22.44 12.48 -2.93
N ASP A 307 21.39 11.92 -3.51
CA ASP A 307 20.14 11.73 -2.78
C ASP A 307 20.30 10.56 -1.81
N GLU A 308 19.58 10.60 -0.71
CA GLU A 308 19.70 9.61 0.37
C GLU A 308 21.15 9.31 0.78
N ILE A 309 21.94 10.36 1.01
CA ILE A 309 23.39 10.25 1.29
C ILE A 309 23.73 9.33 2.47
N HIS A 310 22.76 9.06 3.35
CA HIS A 310 22.90 8.10 4.45
C HIS A 310 23.15 6.67 3.95
N THR A 311 22.71 6.31 2.75
CA THR A 311 22.93 5.00 2.13
C THR A 311 24.41 4.71 1.88
N MET A 312 25.25 5.74 1.79
CA MET A 312 26.71 5.59 1.73
C MET A 312 27.29 4.93 2.99
N ILE A 313 26.62 5.13 4.14
CA ILE A 313 27.03 4.60 5.44
C ILE A 313 26.29 3.30 5.63
N GLY A 314 26.84 2.20 5.20
CA GLY A 314 26.21 0.89 5.29
C GLY A 314 26.12 0.12 3.96
N ALA A 315 26.44 0.75 2.85
CA ALA A 315 26.57 0.05 1.58
C ALA A 315 27.77 -0.92 1.65
N GLY A 316 27.47 -2.20 1.94
CA GLY A 316 28.47 -3.26 2.09
C GLY A 316 28.56 -3.89 3.49
N SER A 317 27.57 -3.65 4.36
CA SER A 317 27.67 -3.98 5.80
C SER A 317 27.58 -5.48 6.13
N THR A 318 28.78 -6.04 6.36
CA THR A 318 29.01 -6.95 7.49
C THR A 318 29.82 -6.18 8.55
N PRO A 319 29.66 -6.46 9.86
CA PRO A 319 30.44 -5.76 10.91
C PRO A 319 31.94 -5.85 10.64
N GLY A 320 32.59 -4.68 10.39
CA GLY A 320 34.01 -4.58 10.05
C GLY A 320 34.34 -4.21 8.60
N SER A 321 33.34 -3.92 7.75
CA SER A 321 33.54 -3.55 6.35
C SER A 321 33.83 -2.04 6.17
N MET A 322 34.68 -1.69 5.18
CA MET A 322 34.87 -0.30 4.77
C MET A 322 33.66 0.17 3.95
N ASP A 323 32.89 1.10 4.49
CA ASP A 323 31.74 1.73 3.81
C ASP A 323 32.22 2.68 2.70
N ALA A 324 31.36 2.92 1.69
CA ALA A 324 31.60 3.92 0.65
C ALA A 324 31.98 5.28 1.24
N ALA A 325 31.36 5.63 2.37
CA ALA A 325 31.68 6.83 3.14
C ALA A 325 33.17 6.90 3.52
N ASN A 326 33.79 5.82 3.94
CA ASN A 326 35.20 5.79 4.34
C ASN A 326 36.15 6.04 3.16
N ILE A 327 35.77 5.62 1.96
CA ILE A 327 36.55 5.86 0.72
C ILE A 327 36.43 7.33 0.28
N MET A 328 35.24 7.94 0.44
CA MET A 328 34.98 9.33 0.05
C MET A 328 35.47 10.37 1.10
N LYS A 329 35.56 10.01 2.37
CA LYS A 329 36.01 10.92 3.46
C LYS A 329 37.28 11.68 3.14
N PRO A 330 38.35 11.09 2.60
CA PRO A 330 39.60 11.84 2.33
C PRO A 330 39.41 12.92 1.24
N ALA A 331 38.64 12.64 0.21
CA ALA A 331 38.38 13.59 -0.87
C ALA A 331 37.50 14.76 -0.41
N LEU A 332 36.44 14.47 0.35
CA LEU A 332 35.58 15.47 0.98
C LEU A 332 36.37 16.30 2.00
N ALA A 333 37.34 15.66 2.71
CA ALA A 333 38.17 16.34 3.70
C ALA A 333 39.12 17.33 3.09
N ARG A 334 39.70 17.00 1.95
CA ARG A 334 40.63 17.88 1.21
C ARG A 334 39.87 18.99 0.46
N GLY A 335 38.55 18.83 0.24
CA GLY A 335 37.76 19.74 -0.56
C GLY A 335 38.06 19.64 -2.07
N THR A 336 38.60 18.48 -2.51
CA THR A 336 38.87 18.19 -3.91
C THR A 336 37.58 17.89 -4.70
N ILE A 337 36.52 17.51 -3.99
CA ILE A 337 35.22 17.22 -4.54
C ILE A 337 34.19 18.09 -3.82
N GLN A 338 33.25 18.66 -4.60
CA GLN A 338 32.07 19.35 -4.09
C GLN A 338 30.87 18.42 -4.16
N CYS A 339 30.17 18.26 -3.01
CA CYS A 339 29.05 17.36 -2.89
C CYS A 339 27.86 18.06 -2.22
N ILE A 340 26.67 17.88 -2.78
CA ILE A 340 25.39 18.22 -2.17
C ILE A 340 24.77 16.89 -1.69
N GLY A 341 24.45 16.77 -0.41
CA GLY A 341 23.75 15.61 0.10
C GLY A 341 22.29 15.93 0.40
N ALA A 342 21.39 14.95 0.30
CA ALA A 342 20.03 15.04 0.81
C ALA A 342 19.73 13.85 1.73
N THR A 343 19.02 14.09 2.83
CA THR A 343 18.64 13.04 3.78
C THR A 343 17.44 13.48 4.65
N THR A 344 16.89 12.57 5.43
CA THR A 344 15.87 12.88 6.43
C THR A 344 16.51 13.24 7.79
N PHE A 345 15.70 13.77 8.72
CA PHE A 345 16.19 14.09 10.08
C PHE A 345 16.67 12.87 10.83
N ASP A 346 15.91 11.77 10.76
CA ASP A 346 16.22 10.54 11.49
C ASP A 346 17.48 9.87 10.95
N GLU A 347 17.60 9.81 9.64
CA GLU A 347 18.77 9.23 8.97
C GLU A 347 20.01 10.08 9.17
N TYR A 348 19.86 11.43 9.17
CA TYR A 348 20.96 12.32 9.51
C TYR A 348 21.52 12.03 10.90
N ARG A 349 20.66 11.96 11.92
CA ARG A 349 21.05 11.65 13.31
C ARG A 349 21.67 10.27 13.46
N ASN A 350 21.08 9.29 12.77
CA ASN A 350 21.49 7.88 12.92
C ASN A 350 22.79 7.56 12.19
N SER A 351 23.06 8.22 11.08
CA SER A 351 24.18 7.89 10.19
C SER A 351 25.25 8.96 10.16
N ILE A 352 24.93 10.22 9.83
CA ILE A 352 25.92 11.27 9.58
C ILE A 352 26.40 11.95 10.85
N GLU A 353 25.50 12.25 11.78
CA GLU A 353 25.82 12.94 13.04
C GLU A 353 26.70 12.08 13.97
N LYS A 354 26.51 10.76 13.92
CA LYS A 354 27.36 9.81 14.68
C LYS A 354 28.79 9.73 14.13
N ASP A 355 28.99 10.11 12.87
CA ASP A 355 30.30 10.14 12.24
C ASP A 355 30.87 11.59 12.26
N GLY A 356 31.56 11.94 13.30
CA GLY A 356 32.11 13.28 13.47
C GLY A 356 33.11 13.74 12.39
N ALA A 357 33.58 12.82 11.52
CA ALA A 357 34.41 13.19 10.38
C ALA A 357 33.56 13.70 9.22
N LEU A 358 32.39 13.11 8.99
CA LEU A 358 31.41 13.55 7.97
C LEU A 358 30.67 14.82 8.44
N GLU A 359 30.19 14.86 9.68
CA GLU A 359 29.49 16.02 10.23
C GLU A 359 30.28 17.32 10.06
N ARG A 360 31.59 17.28 10.32
CA ARG A 360 32.47 18.46 10.16
C ARG A 360 32.66 18.90 8.70
N ARG A 361 32.27 18.11 7.71
CA ARG A 361 32.46 18.40 6.29
C ARG A 361 31.22 18.94 5.62
N PHE A 362 30.05 18.56 6.13
CA PHE A 362 28.78 19.02 5.62
C PHE A 362 28.25 20.24 6.40
N GLN A 363 27.59 21.14 5.68
CA GLN A 363 26.87 22.28 6.27
C GLN A 363 25.38 22.05 6.14
N LYS A 364 24.69 22.01 7.28
CA LYS A 364 23.23 21.75 7.33
C LYS A 364 22.44 22.88 6.66
N VAL A 365 21.49 22.50 5.83
CA VAL A 365 20.44 23.34 5.25
C VAL A 365 19.12 22.67 5.56
N LEU A 366 18.30 23.28 6.41
CA LEU A 366 16.99 22.75 6.77
C LEU A 366 15.98 23.06 5.65
N VAL A 367 15.21 22.03 5.29
CA VAL A 367 14.15 22.11 4.28
C VAL A 367 12.84 21.81 4.97
N GLU A 368 12.04 22.83 5.20
CA GLU A 368 10.73 22.71 5.81
C GLU A 368 9.66 22.44 4.74
N PRO A 369 8.52 21.81 5.12
CA PRO A 369 7.37 21.67 4.22
C PRO A 369 6.91 23.04 3.70
N THR A 370 6.44 23.09 2.48
CA THR A 370 5.87 24.32 1.90
C THR A 370 4.52 24.67 2.54
N SER A 371 4.18 25.96 2.55
CA SER A 371 2.84 26.39 2.96
C SER A 371 1.78 25.94 1.95
N ALA A 372 0.52 25.94 2.33
CA ALA A 372 -0.58 25.64 1.42
C ALA A 372 -0.65 26.64 0.24
N GLU A 373 -0.33 27.90 0.49
CA GLU A 373 -0.30 28.95 -0.55
C GLU A 373 0.85 28.72 -1.54
N ASP A 374 2.05 28.45 -1.05
CA ASP A 374 3.21 28.14 -1.88
C ASP A 374 2.99 26.84 -2.68
N THR A 375 2.37 25.84 -2.06
CA THR A 375 2.03 24.59 -2.73
C THR A 375 1.04 24.82 -3.88
N LEU A 376 0.04 25.70 -3.69
CA LEU A 376 -0.87 26.05 -4.78
C LEU A 376 -0.12 26.74 -5.94
N CYS A 377 0.80 27.63 -5.64
CA CYS A 377 1.66 28.26 -6.66
C CYS A 377 2.52 27.20 -7.40
N ILE A 378 3.06 26.22 -6.69
CA ILE A 378 3.80 25.12 -7.29
C ILE A 378 2.91 24.35 -8.26
N LEU A 379 1.72 23.89 -7.81
CA LEU A 379 0.77 23.17 -8.66
C LEU A 379 0.38 23.96 -9.93
N GLN A 380 0.16 25.26 -9.81
CA GLN A 380 -0.15 26.13 -10.96
C GLN A 380 0.98 26.17 -11.99
N ASN A 381 2.23 26.11 -11.54
CA ASN A 381 3.38 26.17 -12.44
C ASN A 381 3.69 24.81 -13.11
N ILE A 382 3.41 23.70 -12.45
CA ILE A 382 3.63 22.35 -13.01
C ILE A 382 2.41 21.83 -13.79
N LYS A 383 1.24 22.45 -13.62
CA LYS A 383 -0.05 22.09 -14.21
C LYS A 383 0.05 21.69 -15.68
N SER A 384 0.66 22.54 -16.51
CA SER A 384 0.72 22.34 -17.97
C SER A 384 1.40 21.02 -18.36
N ARG A 385 2.44 20.60 -17.63
CA ARG A 385 3.15 19.34 -17.91
C ARG A 385 2.29 18.11 -17.59
N TYR A 386 1.55 18.16 -16.47
CA TYR A 386 0.64 17.08 -16.11
C TYR A 386 -0.57 17.03 -17.06
N GLU A 387 -1.05 18.20 -17.53
CA GLU A 387 -2.09 18.29 -18.55
C GLU A 387 -1.65 17.68 -19.89
N GLU A 388 -0.40 17.90 -20.28
CA GLU A 388 0.17 17.28 -21.48
C GLU A 388 0.37 15.78 -21.31
N HIS A 389 0.80 15.34 -20.12
CA HIS A 389 1.08 13.92 -19.86
C HIS A 389 -0.21 13.08 -19.82
N HIS A 390 -1.23 13.57 -19.13
CA HIS A 390 -2.49 12.84 -18.94
C HIS A 390 -3.55 13.18 -19.98
N HIS A 391 -3.30 14.15 -20.88
CA HIS A 391 -4.27 14.65 -21.86
C HIS A 391 -5.58 15.17 -21.22
N VAL A 392 -5.49 15.83 -20.06
CA VAL A 392 -6.59 16.41 -19.30
C VAL A 392 -6.42 17.92 -19.14
N GLU A 393 -7.42 18.62 -18.62
CA GLU A 393 -7.38 20.03 -18.21
C GLU A 393 -7.77 20.15 -16.74
N TYR A 394 -6.88 20.66 -15.87
CA TYR A 394 -7.22 20.90 -14.46
C TYR A 394 -7.88 22.24 -14.28
N THR A 395 -9.03 22.27 -13.59
CA THR A 395 -9.67 23.51 -13.20
C THR A 395 -8.94 24.15 -12.01
N ASP A 396 -9.04 25.47 -11.85
CA ASP A 396 -8.44 26.16 -10.69
C ASP A 396 -9.06 25.71 -9.36
N GLU A 397 -10.33 25.28 -9.41
CA GLU A 397 -11.03 24.70 -8.25
C GLU A 397 -10.44 23.34 -7.88
N ALA A 398 -10.10 22.51 -8.88
CA ALA A 398 -9.43 21.24 -8.67
C ALA A 398 -8.06 21.43 -8.02
N LEU A 399 -7.24 22.37 -8.46
CA LEU A 399 -5.93 22.67 -7.86
C LEU A 399 -6.06 23.09 -6.38
N LYS A 400 -7.02 23.97 -6.08
CA LYS A 400 -7.32 24.35 -4.70
C LYS A 400 -7.80 23.17 -3.88
N ALA A 401 -8.60 22.28 -4.48
CA ALA A 401 -9.08 21.07 -3.85
C ALA A 401 -7.94 20.10 -3.56
N CYS A 402 -6.96 19.91 -4.49
CA CYS A 402 -5.77 19.11 -4.26
C CYS A 402 -5.04 19.54 -2.97
N VAL A 403 -4.76 20.84 -2.82
CA VAL A 403 -4.06 21.34 -1.63
C VAL A 403 -4.91 21.18 -0.37
N ARG A 404 -6.18 21.61 -0.41
CA ARG A 404 -7.08 21.59 0.74
C ARG A 404 -7.35 20.16 1.23
N LEU A 405 -7.63 19.24 0.30
CA LEU A 405 -7.96 17.85 0.65
C LEU A 405 -6.71 17.05 1.04
N ALA A 406 -5.57 17.27 0.37
CA ALA A 406 -4.32 16.66 0.77
C ALA A 406 -3.88 17.13 2.17
N ASP A 407 -4.05 18.41 2.51
CA ASP A 407 -3.73 18.90 3.85
C ASP A 407 -4.58 18.24 4.94
N ARG A 408 -5.87 18.10 4.64
CA ARG A 408 -6.84 17.58 5.61
C ARG A 408 -6.80 16.06 5.76
N TYR A 409 -6.59 15.33 4.67
CA TYR A 409 -6.80 13.88 4.64
C TYR A 409 -5.53 13.05 4.53
N ILE A 410 -4.42 13.61 4.03
CA ILE A 410 -3.14 12.93 3.87
C ILE A 410 -2.16 13.47 4.92
N SER A 411 -1.93 12.69 5.99
CA SER A 411 -1.09 13.07 7.13
C SER A 411 0.28 12.40 7.15
N ASP A 412 0.48 11.37 6.35
CA ASP A 412 1.71 10.55 6.31
C ASP A 412 2.80 11.14 5.41
N ARG A 413 2.48 12.17 4.64
CA ARG A 413 3.39 12.86 3.71
C ARG A 413 3.37 14.37 3.90
N SER A 414 4.44 15.01 3.45
CA SER A 414 4.60 16.47 3.55
C SER A 414 4.25 17.17 2.25
N PHE A 415 3.93 18.47 2.34
CA PHE A 415 3.85 19.33 1.18
C PHE A 415 5.25 19.62 0.61
N PRO A 416 5.38 19.76 -0.75
CA PRO A 416 4.34 19.77 -1.78
C PRO A 416 3.96 18.38 -2.32
N ASP A 417 4.72 17.34 -2.03
CA ASP A 417 4.65 16.00 -2.60
C ASP A 417 3.23 15.40 -2.56
N LYS A 418 2.59 15.40 -1.39
CA LYS A 418 1.23 14.88 -1.22
C LYS A 418 0.18 15.55 -2.11
N ALA A 419 0.37 16.83 -2.46
CA ALA A 419 -0.55 17.54 -3.34
C ALA A 419 -0.26 17.28 -4.82
N ILE A 420 1.01 17.07 -5.15
CA ILE A 420 1.45 16.66 -6.48
C ILE A 420 0.97 15.24 -6.79
N ASP A 421 1.10 14.31 -5.84
CA ASP A 421 0.60 12.94 -5.97
C ASP A 421 -0.91 12.92 -6.25
N VAL A 422 -1.70 13.72 -5.52
CA VAL A 422 -3.14 13.83 -5.75
C VAL A 422 -3.45 14.39 -7.14
N LEU A 423 -2.67 15.38 -7.61
CA LEU A 423 -2.81 15.94 -8.94
C LEU A 423 -2.54 14.89 -10.02
N ASP A 424 -1.44 14.16 -9.89
CA ASP A 424 -0.99 13.13 -10.83
C ASP A 424 -1.99 11.96 -10.91
N GLU A 425 -2.40 11.44 -9.77
CA GLU A 425 -3.36 10.34 -9.69
C GLU A 425 -4.74 10.76 -10.22
N ALA A 426 -5.17 12.01 -9.98
CA ALA A 426 -6.43 12.52 -10.50
C ALA A 426 -6.42 12.67 -12.03
N GLY A 427 -5.32 13.13 -12.61
CA GLY A 427 -5.15 13.17 -14.06
C GLY A 427 -5.22 11.78 -14.67
N SER A 428 -4.52 10.84 -14.09
CA SER A 428 -4.54 9.43 -14.51
C SER A 428 -5.94 8.81 -14.38
N HIS A 429 -6.63 9.05 -13.26
CA HIS A 429 -7.97 8.53 -12.99
C HIS A 429 -8.99 9.03 -14.02
N VAL A 430 -9.01 10.35 -14.29
CA VAL A 430 -9.92 10.94 -15.28
C VAL A 430 -9.60 10.45 -16.69
N HIS A 431 -8.32 10.38 -17.05
CA HIS A 431 -7.90 9.84 -18.34
C HIS A 431 -8.38 8.39 -18.53
N LEU A 432 -8.19 7.52 -17.53
CA LEU A 432 -8.58 6.11 -17.60
C LEU A 432 -10.12 5.91 -17.56
N SER A 433 -10.83 6.69 -16.77
CA SER A 433 -12.29 6.56 -16.65
C SER A 433 -13.03 6.99 -17.93
N HIS A 434 -12.43 7.92 -18.70
CA HIS A 434 -12.97 8.39 -19.97
C HIS A 434 -12.31 7.72 -21.21
N ALA A 435 -11.23 6.96 -21.03
CA ALA A 435 -10.58 6.18 -22.09
C ALA A 435 -11.41 4.96 -22.52
N THR A 436 -12.73 5.14 -22.67
CA THR A 436 -13.56 4.08 -23.23
C THR A 436 -13.27 3.96 -24.72
N ILE A 437 -12.92 2.73 -25.16
CA ILE A 437 -12.71 2.44 -26.58
C ILE A 437 -13.95 2.91 -27.34
N PRO A 438 -13.80 3.81 -28.35
CA PRO A 438 -14.90 4.32 -29.12
C PRO A 438 -15.81 3.19 -29.64
N ALA A 439 -17.11 3.44 -29.67
CA ALA A 439 -18.07 2.43 -30.09
C ALA A 439 -17.77 1.91 -31.51
N GLU A 440 -17.21 2.78 -32.37
CA GLU A 440 -16.79 2.45 -33.74
C GLU A 440 -15.66 1.42 -33.77
N ILE A 441 -14.63 1.59 -32.96
CA ILE A 441 -13.51 0.63 -32.85
C ILE A 441 -14.01 -0.71 -32.28
N ARG A 442 -14.91 -0.66 -31.29
CA ARG A 442 -15.51 -1.86 -30.68
C ARG A 442 -16.39 -2.61 -31.69
N GLN A 443 -17.11 -1.88 -32.56
CA GLN A 443 -17.97 -2.46 -33.61
C GLN A 443 -17.10 -3.07 -34.71
N ALA A 444 -16.06 -2.36 -35.17
CA ALA A 444 -15.12 -2.88 -36.17
C ALA A 444 -14.38 -4.15 -35.67
N GLN A 445 -14.06 -4.22 -34.38
CA GLN A 445 -13.49 -5.43 -33.76
C GLN A 445 -14.44 -6.61 -33.80
N LYS A 446 -15.75 -6.39 -33.50
CA LYS A 446 -16.75 -7.44 -33.57
C LYS A 446 -16.93 -7.93 -35.01
N GLU A 447 -17.00 -7.00 -35.97
CA GLU A 447 -17.14 -7.35 -37.40
C GLU A 447 -15.92 -8.15 -37.89
N LEU A 448 -14.70 -7.78 -37.44
CA LEU A 448 -13.49 -8.51 -37.77
C LEU A 448 -13.51 -9.94 -37.23
N THR A 449 -14.01 -10.12 -36.01
CA THR A 449 -14.13 -11.46 -35.40
C THR A 449 -15.14 -12.32 -36.15
N GLU A 450 -16.29 -11.73 -36.51
CA GLU A 450 -17.31 -12.44 -37.31
C GLU A 450 -16.80 -12.84 -38.71
N ILE A 451 -16.01 -11.98 -39.36
CA ILE A 451 -15.45 -12.29 -40.68
C ILE A 451 -14.36 -13.37 -40.56
N LYS A 452 -13.56 -13.38 -39.50
CA LYS A 452 -12.60 -14.45 -39.21
C LYS A 452 -13.30 -15.79 -39.02
N ASP A 453 -14.40 -15.82 -38.29
CA ASP A 453 -15.21 -17.03 -38.09
C ASP A 453 -15.86 -17.51 -39.38
N LYS A 454 -16.41 -16.59 -40.20
CA LYS A 454 -16.98 -16.88 -41.50
C LYS A 454 -15.91 -17.41 -42.48
N LYS A 455 -14.72 -16.85 -42.49
CA LYS A 455 -13.56 -17.35 -43.27
C LYS A 455 -13.18 -18.78 -42.86
N GLN A 456 -13.07 -19.05 -41.57
CA GLN A 456 -12.78 -20.41 -41.09
C GLN A 456 -13.87 -21.41 -41.46
N SER A 457 -15.15 -21.00 -41.36
CA SER A 457 -16.27 -21.83 -41.72
C SER A 457 -16.33 -22.14 -43.22
N ALA A 458 -15.97 -21.15 -44.07
CA ALA A 458 -15.88 -21.33 -45.53
C ALA A 458 -14.72 -22.25 -45.90
N ALA A 459 -13.58 -22.09 -45.26
CA ALA A 459 -12.41 -22.96 -45.44
C ALA A 459 -12.70 -24.41 -45.03
N LYS A 460 -13.37 -24.65 -43.91
CA LYS A 460 -13.80 -25.99 -43.47
C LYS A 460 -14.79 -26.64 -44.47
N LYS A 461 -15.60 -25.84 -45.13
CA LYS A 461 -16.55 -26.29 -46.16
C LYS A 461 -15.92 -26.37 -47.55
N GLN A 462 -14.61 -26.22 -47.71
CA GLN A 462 -13.84 -26.25 -48.98
C GLN A 462 -14.32 -25.23 -50.04
N ASN A 463 -15.00 -24.17 -49.62
CA ASN A 463 -15.44 -23.11 -50.53
C ASN A 463 -14.37 -21.99 -50.56
N PHE A 464 -13.34 -22.21 -51.37
CA PHE A 464 -12.15 -21.37 -51.45
C PHE A 464 -12.39 -19.97 -52.02
N GLU A 465 -13.36 -19.84 -52.98
CA GLU A 465 -13.71 -18.51 -53.53
C GLU A 465 -14.31 -17.58 -52.44
N LEU A 466 -15.19 -18.12 -51.61
CA LEU A 466 -15.81 -17.42 -50.50
C LEU A 466 -14.82 -17.14 -49.38
N ALA A 467 -13.86 -18.04 -49.15
CA ALA A 467 -12.80 -17.82 -48.16
C ALA A 467 -11.83 -16.71 -48.61
N ILE A 468 -11.52 -16.57 -49.90
CA ILE A 468 -10.71 -15.48 -50.45
C ILE A 468 -11.43 -14.14 -50.30
N SER A 469 -12.73 -14.05 -50.62
CA SER A 469 -13.46 -12.80 -50.43
C SER A 469 -13.53 -12.34 -48.97
N TYR A 470 -13.67 -13.26 -48.02
CA TYR A 470 -13.59 -12.95 -46.60
C TYR A 470 -12.19 -12.52 -46.16
N ARG A 471 -11.13 -13.11 -46.71
CA ARG A 471 -9.75 -12.69 -46.44
C ARG A 471 -9.48 -11.26 -46.93
N ASP A 472 -9.95 -10.91 -48.14
CA ASP A 472 -9.77 -9.56 -48.66
C ASP A 472 -10.55 -8.55 -47.80
N ARG A 473 -11.74 -8.89 -47.34
CA ARG A 473 -12.51 -8.05 -46.41
C ARG A 473 -11.83 -7.92 -45.03
N GLU A 474 -11.22 -8.99 -44.51
CA GLU A 474 -10.43 -9.00 -43.28
C GLU A 474 -9.23 -8.02 -43.36
N LEU A 475 -8.49 -8.06 -44.45
CA LEU A 475 -7.34 -7.17 -44.67
C LEU A 475 -7.73 -5.67 -44.72
N VAL A 476 -8.88 -5.37 -45.35
CA VAL A 476 -9.42 -4.00 -45.38
C VAL A 476 -9.82 -3.54 -43.99
N LEU A 477 -10.58 -4.35 -43.26
CA LEU A 477 -11.02 -4.03 -41.90
C LEU A 477 -9.84 -3.95 -40.89
N GLU A 478 -8.83 -4.79 -41.02
CA GLU A 478 -7.63 -4.71 -40.20
C GLU A 478 -6.88 -3.39 -40.41
N LYS A 479 -6.83 -2.91 -41.66
CA LYS A 479 -6.22 -1.62 -41.98
C LYS A 479 -7.06 -0.46 -41.46
N GLU A 480 -8.36 -0.47 -41.68
CA GLU A 480 -9.27 0.55 -41.15
C GLU A 480 -9.21 0.61 -39.60
N LEU A 481 -9.13 -0.55 -38.95
CA LEU A 481 -9.05 -0.65 -37.49
C LEU A 481 -7.69 -0.16 -36.98
N ALA A 482 -6.59 -0.43 -37.70
CA ALA A 482 -5.28 0.13 -37.41
C ALA A 482 -5.25 1.65 -37.53
N ASP A 483 -5.84 2.20 -38.60
CA ASP A 483 -5.95 3.64 -38.84
C ASP A 483 -6.84 4.32 -37.79
N MET A 484 -7.99 3.71 -37.41
CA MET A 484 -8.83 4.23 -36.32
C MET A 484 -8.12 4.18 -34.96
N ARG A 485 -7.37 3.10 -34.68
CA ARG A 485 -6.56 3.00 -33.45
C ARG A 485 -5.43 4.02 -33.41
N SER A 486 -4.74 4.24 -34.54
CA SER A 486 -3.66 5.23 -34.58
C SER A 486 -4.19 6.65 -34.36
N LYS A 487 -5.34 7.00 -34.93
CA LYS A 487 -6.02 8.28 -34.70
C LYS A 487 -6.51 8.44 -33.27
N TRP A 488 -7.03 7.38 -32.66
CA TRP A 488 -7.43 7.40 -31.26
C TRP A 488 -6.22 7.49 -30.30
N MET A 489 -5.12 6.79 -30.62
CA MET A 489 -3.87 6.85 -29.85
C MET A 489 -3.11 8.17 -30.03
N SER A 490 -3.21 8.81 -31.22
CA SER A 490 -2.54 10.10 -31.46
C SER A 490 -3.24 11.30 -30.79
N GLY A 491 -4.36 11.06 -30.09
CA GLY A 491 -5.03 12.10 -29.30
C GLY A 491 -5.67 13.23 -30.14
N GLU A 492 -5.98 13.00 -31.42
CA GLU A 492 -6.68 13.97 -32.28
C GLU A 492 -8.17 14.23 -31.86
N SER A 493 -8.59 13.74 -30.70
CA SER A 493 -9.84 14.19 -30.07
C SER A 493 -9.54 15.56 -29.43
N GLU A 494 -10.02 16.62 -30.03
CA GLU A 494 -9.78 18.05 -29.67
C GLU A 494 -10.34 18.47 -28.30
N GLN A 495 -10.96 17.58 -27.52
CA GLN A 495 -11.51 17.90 -26.21
C GLN A 495 -10.76 17.19 -25.11
N ARG A 496 -9.91 17.94 -24.39
CA ARG A 496 -9.32 17.49 -23.12
C ARG A 496 -10.41 17.43 -22.06
N GLU A 497 -10.51 16.32 -21.37
CA GLU A 497 -11.46 16.18 -20.26
C GLU A 497 -11.03 17.04 -19.09
N LYS A 498 -12.03 17.63 -18.40
CA LYS A 498 -11.77 18.54 -17.28
C LYS A 498 -11.77 17.78 -15.97
N VAL A 499 -10.68 17.90 -15.23
CA VAL A 499 -10.60 17.40 -13.86
C VAL A 499 -11.29 18.40 -12.94
N SER A 500 -12.32 17.93 -12.24
CA SER A 500 -13.13 18.73 -11.31
C SER A 500 -12.75 18.49 -9.84
N GLU A 501 -13.30 19.27 -8.94
CA GLU A 501 -13.16 19.02 -7.49
C GLU A 501 -13.71 17.66 -7.07
N ALA A 502 -14.74 17.15 -7.74
CA ALA A 502 -15.33 15.84 -7.44
C ALA A 502 -14.36 14.69 -7.74
N ASP A 503 -13.63 14.78 -8.86
CA ASP A 503 -12.62 13.79 -9.24
C ASP A 503 -11.47 13.76 -8.24
N ILE A 504 -11.01 14.94 -7.80
CA ILE A 504 -10.00 15.05 -6.73
C ILE A 504 -10.51 14.42 -5.43
N ALA A 505 -11.78 14.64 -5.09
CA ALA A 505 -12.35 14.04 -3.89
C ALA A 505 -12.42 12.51 -3.96
N GLU A 506 -12.73 11.96 -5.15
CA GLU A 506 -12.75 10.51 -5.38
C GLU A 506 -11.35 9.89 -5.25
N VAL A 507 -10.35 10.54 -5.81
CA VAL A 507 -8.96 10.10 -5.71
C VAL A 507 -8.46 10.14 -4.27
N VAL A 508 -8.69 11.26 -3.56
CA VAL A 508 -8.31 11.35 -2.14
C VAL A 508 -9.03 10.30 -1.30
N ALA A 509 -10.29 9.98 -1.63
CA ALA A 509 -11.02 8.90 -0.96
C ALA A 509 -10.38 7.54 -1.20
N THR A 510 -9.94 7.26 -2.42
CA THR A 510 -9.25 6.02 -2.79
C THR A 510 -7.91 5.89 -2.08
N MET A 511 -7.10 6.97 -2.06
CA MET A 511 -5.81 7.01 -1.38
C MET A 511 -5.92 6.83 0.14
N THR A 512 -6.93 7.43 0.75
CA THR A 512 -7.05 7.50 2.22
C THR A 512 -8.03 6.49 2.82
N GLY A 513 -8.87 5.86 1.99
CA GLY A 513 -9.95 4.99 2.43
C GLY A 513 -11.16 5.74 3.03
N VAL A 514 -11.20 7.06 2.93
CA VAL A 514 -12.33 7.88 3.41
C VAL A 514 -13.44 7.89 2.35
N PRO A 515 -14.71 7.58 2.67
CA PRO A 515 -15.77 7.53 1.66
C PRO A 515 -15.98 8.85 0.92
N VAL A 516 -16.11 8.80 -0.42
CA VAL A 516 -16.28 9.97 -1.33
C VAL A 516 -17.39 10.91 -0.89
N ARG A 517 -18.54 10.38 -0.49
CA ARG A 517 -19.70 11.17 -0.08
C ARG A 517 -19.40 12.15 1.07
N ARG A 518 -18.35 11.91 1.84
CA ARG A 518 -17.91 12.77 2.94
C ARG A 518 -17.00 13.90 2.50
N ILE A 519 -16.34 13.71 1.37
CA ILE A 519 -15.41 14.69 0.81
C ILE A 519 -16.19 15.70 -0.06
N SER A 520 -17.16 15.21 -0.84
CA SER A 520 -17.88 15.99 -1.87
C SER A 520 -19.22 16.57 -1.42
N GLU A 521 -20.04 15.81 -0.69
CA GLU A 521 -21.36 16.29 -0.24
C GLU A 521 -21.28 16.81 1.19
N GLY A 522 -21.80 18.01 1.41
CA GLY A 522 -21.77 18.66 2.70
C GLY A 522 -22.14 17.73 3.85
N GLU A 523 -21.17 17.41 4.69
CA GLU A 523 -21.26 16.63 5.93
C GLU A 523 -22.52 16.99 6.77
N THR A 524 -23.07 18.17 6.52
CA THR A 524 -24.20 18.77 7.25
C THR A 524 -25.50 17.96 7.12
N ALA A 525 -25.75 17.32 5.98
CA ALA A 525 -26.97 16.52 5.79
C ALA A 525 -26.89 15.17 6.56
N GLN A 526 -25.77 14.51 6.53
CA GLN A 526 -25.55 13.25 7.25
C GLN A 526 -25.51 13.45 8.76
N LEU A 527 -24.92 14.55 9.22
CA LEU A 527 -24.88 14.91 10.63
C LEU A 527 -26.28 15.19 11.21
N LYS A 528 -27.20 15.74 10.41
CA LYS A 528 -28.60 15.96 10.81
C LYS A 528 -29.34 14.63 11.05
N THR A 529 -29.04 13.61 10.28
CA THR A 529 -29.69 12.29 10.40
C THR A 529 -28.99 11.35 11.40
N LEU A 530 -27.75 11.67 11.81
CA LEU A 530 -26.92 10.83 12.69
C LEU A 530 -27.65 10.41 13.95
N ALA A 531 -28.24 11.38 14.68
CA ALA A 531 -28.96 11.11 15.91
C ALA A 531 -30.18 10.19 15.70
N ALA A 532 -30.93 10.39 14.60
CA ALA A 532 -32.10 9.59 14.29
C ALA A 532 -31.72 8.15 13.93
N THR A 533 -30.67 7.96 13.17
CA THR A 533 -30.21 6.62 12.76
C THR A 533 -29.55 5.86 13.92
N LEU A 534 -28.77 6.54 14.76
CA LEU A 534 -28.21 5.92 15.96
C LEU A 534 -29.30 5.49 16.94
N LYS A 535 -30.39 6.25 17.10
CA LYS A 535 -31.53 5.89 17.94
C LYS A 535 -32.28 4.64 17.47
N GLN A 536 -32.28 4.37 16.17
CA GLN A 536 -32.88 3.15 15.62
C GLN A 536 -32.07 1.89 15.98
N THR A 537 -30.75 2.02 16.09
CA THR A 537 -29.83 0.88 16.32
C THR A 537 -29.44 0.71 17.78
N VAL A 538 -29.41 1.80 18.55
CA VAL A 538 -29.04 1.81 19.97
C VAL A 538 -30.27 2.12 20.80
N ILE A 539 -30.88 1.07 21.36
CA ILE A 539 -32.16 1.14 22.05
C ILE A 539 -31.99 1.67 23.48
N ALA A 540 -32.93 2.51 23.91
CA ALA A 540 -33.07 3.04 25.28
C ALA A 540 -31.85 3.86 25.78
N GLN A 541 -31.09 4.47 24.90
CA GLN A 541 -29.98 5.35 25.25
C GLN A 541 -30.04 6.70 24.50
N ASP A 542 -31.26 7.26 24.41
CA ASP A 542 -31.54 8.46 23.61
C ASP A 542 -30.71 9.67 24.04
N GLU A 543 -30.58 9.89 25.37
CA GLU A 543 -29.79 10.99 25.92
C GLU A 543 -28.30 10.87 25.56
N ALA A 544 -27.76 9.65 25.63
CA ALA A 544 -26.38 9.37 25.27
C ALA A 544 -26.13 9.64 23.79
N VAL A 545 -27.02 9.17 22.92
CA VAL A 545 -26.96 9.40 21.47
C VAL A 545 -27.04 10.88 21.13
N GLU A 546 -27.94 11.63 21.76
CA GLU A 546 -28.07 13.06 21.52
C GLU A 546 -26.83 13.87 21.92
N LYS A 547 -26.26 13.57 23.09
CA LYS A 547 -25.05 14.25 23.57
C LYS A 547 -23.87 14.02 22.64
N VAL A 548 -23.63 12.75 22.26
CA VAL A 548 -22.57 12.40 21.30
C VAL A 548 -22.77 13.12 19.98
N SER A 549 -23.99 13.04 19.42
CA SER A 549 -24.29 13.66 18.13
C SER A 549 -24.13 15.18 18.17
N LYS A 550 -24.56 15.85 19.22
CA LYS A 550 -24.39 17.31 19.40
C LYS A 550 -22.92 17.71 19.50
N ALA A 551 -22.11 16.95 20.24
CA ALA A 551 -20.69 17.24 20.38
C ALA A 551 -19.93 17.03 19.05
N ILE A 552 -20.23 15.97 18.29
CA ILE A 552 -19.68 15.73 16.96
C ILE A 552 -20.08 16.84 15.99
N MET A 553 -21.36 17.25 15.98
CA MET A 553 -21.82 18.37 15.14
C MET A 553 -21.08 19.67 15.46
N ARG A 554 -20.90 19.98 16.75
CA ARG A 554 -20.19 21.21 17.19
C ARG A 554 -18.75 21.27 16.67
N ASN A 555 -18.04 20.13 16.68
CA ASN A 555 -16.69 20.04 16.13
C ASN A 555 -16.70 20.22 14.61
N ARG A 556 -17.60 19.54 13.91
CA ARG A 556 -17.65 19.55 12.44
C ARG A 556 -18.04 20.91 11.85
N VAL A 557 -18.80 21.71 12.58
CA VAL A 557 -19.13 23.11 12.20
C VAL A 557 -17.94 24.06 12.43
N GLY A 558 -16.82 23.57 13.01
CA GLY A 558 -15.61 24.38 13.22
C GLY A 558 -15.63 25.24 14.49
N LEU A 559 -16.55 24.98 15.41
CA LEU A 559 -16.64 25.71 16.69
C LEU A 559 -15.65 25.20 17.76
N LYS A 560 -14.99 24.07 17.51
CA LYS A 560 -13.94 23.51 18.36
C LYS A 560 -12.56 23.80 17.75
N SER A 561 -11.51 23.81 18.57
CA SER A 561 -10.14 23.98 18.10
C SER A 561 -9.76 22.90 17.06
N PRO A 562 -9.16 23.27 15.92
CA PRO A 562 -8.77 22.32 14.89
C PRO A 562 -7.64 21.38 15.32
N ASN A 563 -6.95 21.70 16.42
CA ASN A 563 -5.85 20.89 16.95
C ASN A 563 -6.30 19.81 17.95
N GLN A 564 -7.60 19.59 18.14
CA GLN A 564 -8.12 18.60 19.07
C GLN A 564 -8.85 17.48 18.32
N PRO A 565 -8.97 16.27 18.93
CA PRO A 565 -9.79 15.19 18.37
C PRO A 565 -11.22 15.61 18.09
N ILE A 566 -11.91 14.97 17.14
CA ILE A 566 -13.31 15.25 16.78
C ILE A 566 -14.21 15.22 18.01
N GLY A 567 -14.03 14.24 18.88
CA GLY A 567 -14.76 14.12 20.14
C GLY A 567 -14.03 13.25 21.13
N VAL A 568 -14.14 13.61 22.41
CA VAL A 568 -13.55 12.87 23.53
C VAL A 568 -14.62 12.61 24.56
N PHE A 569 -15.05 11.36 24.67
CA PHE A 569 -16.19 10.96 25.50
C PHE A 569 -15.80 9.93 26.54
N MET A 570 -16.40 10.07 27.74
CA MET A 570 -16.34 9.02 28.74
C MET A 570 -17.74 8.40 28.90
N PHE A 571 -17.86 7.10 28.59
CA PHE A 571 -19.10 6.35 28.69
C PHE A 571 -19.16 5.62 30.03
N LEU A 572 -20.11 5.97 30.87
CA LEU A 572 -20.27 5.42 32.20
C LEU A 572 -21.55 4.60 32.32
N GLY A 573 -21.49 3.51 33.05
CA GLY A 573 -22.69 2.69 33.28
C GLY A 573 -22.35 1.22 33.52
N PRO A 574 -23.36 0.41 33.89
CA PRO A 574 -23.20 -1.01 34.09
C PRO A 574 -22.67 -1.77 32.87
N THR A 575 -22.25 -2.99 33.06
CA THR A 575 -21.88 -3.87 31.98
C THR A 575 -23.12 -4.26 31.15
N GLY A 576 -23.00 -4.36 29.81
CA GLY A 576 -24.07 -4.88 28.95
C GLY A 576 -25.20 -3.90 28.63
N VAL A 577 -25.01 -2.57 28.84
CA VAL A 577 -26.02 -1.53 28.53
C VAL A 577 -25.83 -0.90 27.14
N GLY A 578 -24.83 -1.31 26.35
CA GLY A 578 -24.64 -0.85 24.98
C GLY A 578 -23.51 0.12 24.76
N LYS A 579 -22.60 0.40 25.73
CA LYS A 579 -21.47 1.33 25.59
C LYS A 579 -20.59 1.02 24.38
N THR A 580 -20.09 -0.19 24.28
CA THR A 580 -19.25 -0.65 23.15
C THR A 580 -20.05 -0.73 21.85
N HIS A 581 -21.36 -1.04 21.92
CA HIS A 581 -22.25 -1.08 20.76
C HIS A 581 -22.43 0.31 20.14
N LEU A 582 -22.66 1.34 20.96
CA LEU A 582 -22.73 2.73 20.47
C LEU A 582 -21.43 3.15 19.80
N ALA A 583 -20.28 2.84 20.40
CA ALA A 583 -18.97 3.13 19.79
C ALA A 583 -18.80 2.46 18.40
N LYS A 584 -19.24 1.19 18.29
CA LYS A 584 -19.22 0.45 17.01
C LYS A 584 -20.13 1.10 15.97
N LYS A 585 -21.35 1.49 16.37
CA LYS A 585 -22.29 2.14 15.43
C LYS A 585 -21.87 3.57 15.05
N ILE A 586 -21.16 4.28 15.92
CA ILE A 586 -20.54 5.57 15.56
C ILE A 586 -19.45 5.35 14.51
N ALA A 587 -18.58 4.32 14.66
CA ALA A 587 -17.55 4.00 13.70
C ALA A 587 -18.16 3.63 12.32
N GLU A 588 -19.15 2.76 12.30
CA GLU A 588 -19.86 2.33 11.09
C GLU A 588 -20.52 3.52 10.37
N HIS A 589 -21.18 4.38 11.12
CA HIS A 589 -21.92 5.52 10.55
C HIS A 589 -21.03 6.67 10.11
N LEU A 590 -20.03 7.02 10.93
CA LEU A 590 -19.15 8.15 10.62
C LEU A 590 -17.97 7.76 9.73
N PHE A 591 -17.49 6.53 9.78
CA PHE A 591 -16.32 6.10 9.02
C PHE A 591 -16.59 4.97 8.02
N GLY A 592 -17.84 4.55 7.86
CA GLY A 592 -18.30 3.65 6.80
C GLY A 592 -17.98 2.17 6.99
N SER A 593 -17.11 1.82 7.96
CA SER A 593 -16.74 0.43 8.25
C SER A 593 -16.65 0.19 9.75
N THR A 594 -16.98 -1.02 10.16
CA THR A 594 -16.73 -1.49 11.54
C THR A 594 -15.23 -1.64 11.84
N ASP A 595 -14.40 -1.77 10.80
CA ASP A 595 -12.94 -1.90 10.93
C ASP A 595 -12.28 -0.57 11.31
N SER A 596 -13.00 0.55 11.17
CA SER A 596 -12.58 1.86 11.65
C SER A 596 -12.70 1.99 13.19
N LEU A 597 -13.05 0.92 13.90
CA LEU A 597 -13.04 0.87 15.36
C LEU A 597 -11.75 0.26 15.89
N ILE A 598 -10.88 1.09 16.44
CA ILE A 598 -9.67 0.67 17.14
C ILE A 598 -10.02 0.41 18.61
N ARG A 599 -10.21 -0.85 18.96
CA ARG A 599 -10.49 -1.24 20.36
C ARG A 599 -9.22 -1.65 21.08
N ILE A 600 -9.03 -1.12 22.30
CA ILE A 600 -7.94 -1.44 23.20
C ILE A 600 -8.54 -1.70 24.60
N ASP A 601 -8.25 -2.86 25.16
CA ASP A 601 -8.66 -3.21 26.52
C ASP A 601 -7.61 -2.72 27.51
N MET A 602 -7.98 -1.78 28.36
CA MET A 602 -7.08 -1.15 29.31
C MET A 602 -6.69 -2.06 30.47
N SER A 603 -7.34 -3.20 30.64
CA SER A 603 -6.93 -4.21 31.63
C SER A 603 -5.56 -4.83 31.32
N GLU A 604 -5.15 -4.82 30.04
CA GLU A 604 -3.82 -5.27 29.62
C GLU A 604 -2.72 -4.26 29.96
N TYR A 605 -3.09 -3.03 30.34
CA TYR A 605 -2.19 -1.89 30.59
C TYR A 605 -2.23 -1.40 32.04
N ALA A 606 -2.44 -2.33 32.97
CA ALA A 606 -2.49 -2.05 34.39
C ALA A 606 -1.10 -1.79 35.01
N GLU A 607 -0.03 -2.23 34.37
CA GLU A 607 1.34 -2.10 34.87
C GLU A 607 2.13 -1.01 34.13
N SER A 608 3.06 -0.36 34.82
CA SER A 608 3.79 0.80 34.29
C SER A 608 4.62 0.49 33.03
N PHE A 609 5.17 -0.71 32.90
CA PHE A 609 5.97 -1.10 31.75
C PHE A 609 5.11 -1.44 30.51
N THR A 610 3.84 -1.75 30.70
CA THR A 610 2.94 -2.08 29.58
C THR A 610 2.53 -0.84 28.78
N THR A 611 2.67 0.38 29.35
CA THR A 611 2.39 1.64 28.63
C THR A 611 3.26 1.84 27.41
N SER A 612 4.52 1.34 27.44
CA SER A 612 5.41 1.38 26.27
C SER A 612 4.87 0.55 25.08
N ARG A 613 4.03 -0.46 25.32
CA ARG A 613 3.38 -1.22 24.23
C ARG A 613 2.32 -0.41 23.49
N LEU A 614 1.75 0.63 24.12
CA LEU A 614 0.79 1.51 23.44
C LEU A 614 1.45 2.46 22.45
N VAL A 615 2.60 3.02 22.84
CA VAL A 615 3.28 4.10 22.13
C VAL A 615 4.54 3.62 21.40
N GLY A 616 5.08 2.48 21.81
CA GLY A 616 6.37 1.95 21.34
C GLY A 616 7.44 2.08 22.43
N ALA A 617 8.41 1.18 22.41
CA ALA A 617 9.54 1.19 23.33
C ALA A 617 10.55 2.27 22.92
N PRO A 618 11.19 2.96 23.88
CA PRO A 618 12.28 3.90 23.56
C PRO A 618 13.47 3.19 22.91
N PRO A 619 14.33 3.90 22.19
CA PRO A 619 15.53 3.35 21.59
C PRO A 619 16.39 2.58 22.59
N GLY A 620 16.80 1.36 22.22
CA GLY A 620 17.63 0.50 23.06
C GLY A 620 16.90 -0.48 23.95
N TYR A 621 15.55 -0.48 23.98
CA TYR A 621 14.75 -1.46 24.69
C TYR A 621 14.20 -2.55 23.75
N VAL A 622 13.93 -3.74 24.28
CA VAL A 622 13.33 -4.86 23.54
C VAL A 622 11.93 -4.44 23.03
N GLY A 623 11.66 -4.66 21.75
CA GLY A 623 10.40 -4.26 21.12
C GLY A 623 10.41 -2.89 20.43
N TYR A 624 11.56 -2.19 20.35
CA TYR A 624 11.70 -0.90 19.66
C TYR A 624 11.20 -0.95 18.20
N ASN A 625 11.50 -2.03 17.48
CA ASN A 625 11.12 -2.18 16.07
C ASN A 625 9.64 -2.54 15.84
N GLU A 626 8.91 -2.92 16.88
CA GLU A 626 7.52 -3.39 16.74
C GLU A 626 6.49 -2.24 16.68
N GLY A 627 6.91 -1.01 17.02
CA GLY A 627 6.02 0.14 17.12
C GLY A 627 4.97 0.02 18.23
N GLY A 628 4.24 1.09 18.52
CA GLY A 628 3.19 1.08 19.54
C GLY A 628 1.84 0.60 18.99
N GLN A 629 1.12 -0.22 19.75
CA GLN A 629 -0.17 -0.77 19.31
C GLN A 629 -1.22 0.31 19.02
N LEU A 630 -1.28 1.37 19.82
CA LEU A 630 -2.20 2.48 19.58
C LEU A 630 -1.69 3.38 18.46
N SER A 631 -0.41 3.80 18.54
CA SER A 631 0.19 4.72 17.57
C SER A 631 0.19 4.16 16.16
N GLU A 632 0.55 2.89 15.97
CA GLU A 632 0.55 2.25 14.64
C GLU A 632 -0.85 2.04 14.06
N LYS A 633 -1.83 1.65 14.90
CA LYS A 633 -3.21 1.47 14.43
C LYS A 633 -3.82 2.80 13.98
N VAL A 634 -3.61 3.90 14.76
CA VAL A 634 -4.13 5.22 14.41
C VAL A 634 -3.38 5.78 13.19
N ARG A 635 -2.07 5.56 13.06
CA ARG A 635 -1.31 5.97 11.89
C ARG A 635 -1.83 5.30 10.59
N ARG A 636 -2.21 4.02 10.68
CA ARG A 636 -2.80 3.30 9.54
C ARG A 636 -4.25 3.68 9.25
N HIS A 637 -5.01 4.03 10.30
CA HIS A 637 -6.41 4.42 10.22
C HIS A 637 -6.63 5.76 10.93
N PRO A 638 -6.20 6.89 10.34
CA PRO A 638 -6.32 8.20 10.98
C PRO A 638 -7.78 8.65 11.17
N TYR A 639 -8.71 8.08 10.39
CA TYR A 639 -10.15 8.28 10.51
C TYR A 639 -10.78 7.09 11.23
N SER A 640 -10.80 7.14 12.56
CA SER A 640 -11.25 6.00 13.36
C SER A 640 -11.89 6.42 14.67
N VAL A 641 -12.64 5.49 15.27
CA VAL A 641 -13.08 5.60 16.65
C VAL A 641 -12.09 4.79 17.50
N VAL A 642 -11.41 5.46 18.42
CA VAL A 642 -10.52 4.83 19.38
C VAL A 642 -11.31 4.53 20.64
N LEU A 643 -11.57 3.26 20.90
CA LEU A 643 -12.29 2.78 22.09
C LEU A 643 -11.30 2.23 23.13
N LEU A 644 -11.15 2.94 24.23
CA LEU A 644 -10.36 2.52 25.39
C LEU A 644 -11.33 1.89 26.40
N ASP A 645 -11.39 0.56 26.42
CA ASP A 645 -12.35 -0.19 27.23
C ASP A 645 -11.80 -0.36 28.65
N GLU A 646 -12.65 -0.21 29.66
CA GLU A 646 -12.33 -0.34 31.10
C GLU A 646 -11.15 0.57 31.55
N ILE A 647 -11.24 1.85 31.21
CA ILE A 647 -10.17 2.85 31.43
C ILE A 647 -9.73 2.97 32.90
N GLU A 648 -10.58 2.64 33.86
CA GLU A 648 -10.29 2.64 35.29
C GLU A 648 -9.23 1.61 35.71
N LYS A 649 -8.93 0.63 34.85
CA LYS A 649 -7.90 -0.39 35.11
C LYS A 649 -6.52 0.02 34.63
N ALA A 650 -6.42 1.07 33.81
CA ALA A 650 -5.18 1.53 33.25
C ALA A 650 -4.22 2.13 34.31
N HIS A 651 -2.94 1.96 34.10
CA HIS A 651 -1.92 2.62 34.92
C HIS A 651 -1.95 4.15 34.74
N SER A 652 -1.57 4.92 35.78
CA SER A 652 -1.57 6.39 35.76
C SER A 652 -0.78 7.01 34.59
N ASN A 653 0.27 6.37 34.11
CA ASN A 653 1.06 6.83 32.98
C ASN A 653 0.25 6.90 31.66
N VAL A 654 -0.77 6.04 31.51
CA VAL A 654 -1.67 6.07 30.33
C VAL A 654 -2.43 7.39 30.29
N PHE A 655 -2.91 7.87 31.45
CA PHE A 655 -3.63 9.15 31.54
C PHE A 655 -2.72 10.31 31.16
N ASN A 656 -1.47 10.33 31.64
CA ASN A 656 -0.50 11.38 31.30
C ASN A 656 -0.20 11.42 29.81
N MET A 657 -0.08 10.26 29.17
CA MET A 657 0.10 10.15 27.73
C MET A 657 -1.16 10.65 26.97
N LEU A 658 -2.35 10.26 27.41
CA LEU A 658 -3.59 10.69 26.80
C LEU A 658 -3.82 12.21 26.91
N LEU A 659 -3.34 12.88 27.96
CA LEU A 659 -3.43 14.34 28.06
C LEU A 659 -2.84 15.05 26.83
N GLN A 660 -1.71 14.58 26.32
CA GLN A 660 -1.11 15.13 25.08
C GLN A 660 -2.08 14.97 23.89
N VAL A 661 -2.70 13.79 23.75
CA VAL A 661 -3.66 13.53 22.68
C VAL A 661 -4.89 14.44 22.79
N LEU A 662 -5.40 14.63 24.03
CA LEU A 662 -6.61 15.40 24.28
C LEU A 662 -6.41 16.91 24.06
N ASP A 663 -5.21 17.42 24.30
CA ASP A 663 -4.87 18.84 24.14
C ASP A 663 -4.47 19.22 22.73
N GLU A 664 -3.50 18.48 22.19
CA GLU A 664 -2.84 18.82 20.93
C GLU A 664 -3.31 17.96 19.76
N GLY A 665 -4.16 16.95 20.00
CA GLY A 665 -4.57 15.99 18.98
C GLY A 665 -3.43 15.20 18.36
N ARG A 666 -2.30 15.08 19.05
CA ARG A 666 -1.09 14.45 18.57
C ARG A 666 -0.45 13.61 19.65
N LEU A 667 0.28 12.60 19.24
CA LEU A 667 1.03 11.73 20.14
C LEU A 667 2.40 11.45 19.54
N THR A 668 3.45 11.67 20.31
CA THR A 668 4.81 11.29 19.92
C THR A 668 5.03 9.83 20.31
N ASP A 669 5.31 8.98 19.31
CA ASP A 669 5.58 7.55 19.53
C ASP A 669 7.01 7.30 20.07
N GLY A 670 7.31 6.04 20.42
CA GLY A 670 8.63 5.63 20.89
C GLY A 670 9.76 5.86 19.87
N ASN A 671 9.42 5.98 18.59
CA ASN A 671 10.32 6.29 17.48
C ASN A 671 10.44 7.79 17.20
N VAL A 672 9.92 8.64 18.12
CA VAL A 672 9.87 10.12 17.97
C VAL A 672 9.03 10.58 16.77
N ARG A 673 8.14 9.73 16.24
CA ARG A 673 7.22 10.10 15.17
C ARG A 673 5.95 10.72 15.74
N LEU A 674 5.46 11.74 15.07
CA LEU A 674 4.23 12.42 15.45
C LEU A 674 3.03 11.70 14.84
N VAL A 675 2.14 11.15 15.67
CA VAL A 675 0.91 10.47 15.24
C VAL A 675 -0.27 11.41 15.44
N ASP A 676 -1.07 11.59 14.40
CA ASP A 676 -2.18 12.54 14.36
C ASP A 676 -3.49 11.88 14.82
N PHE A 677 -4.11 12.46 15.86
CA PHE A 677 -5.41 12.05 16.42
C PHE A 677 -6.52 13.06 16.16
N ARG A 678 -6.27 14.14 15.43
CA ARG A 678 -7.25 15.22 15.18
C ARG A 678 -8.51 14.74 14.46
N ASN A 679 -8.37 13.69 13.66
CA ASN A 679 -9.47 13.09 12.92
C ASN A 679 -10.07 11.86 13.61
N THR A 680 -9.71 11.57 14.85
CA THR A 680 -10.26 10.46 15.62
C THR A 680 -11.37 10.90 16.58
N ILE A 681 -12.23 9.96 16.95
CA ILE A 681 -13.15 10.08 18.08
C ILE A 681 -12.65 9.15 19.18
N ILE A 682 -12.37 9.69 20.34
CA ILE A 682 -11.87 8.94 21.49
C ILE A 682 -13.03 8.65 22.42
N ILE A 683 -13.29 7.37 22.69
CA ILE A 683 -14.32 6.90 23.57
C ILE A 683 -13.66 6.05 24.66
N MET A 684 -13.85 6.43 25.90
CA MET A 684 -13.38 5.69 27.07
C MET A 684 -14.58 5.08 27.78
N THR A 685 -14.57 3.78 28.07
CA THR A 685 -15.65 3.17 28.86
C THR A 685 -15.20 2.93 30.30
N SER A 686 -16.10 3.13 31.21
CA SER A 686 -15.85 2.82 32.62
C SER A 686 -17.10 2.28 33.35
N ASN A 687 -16.85 1.44 34.31
CA ASN A 687 -17.85 0.92 35.26
C ASN A 687 -17.76 1.64 36.61
N ALA A 688 -16.94 2.70 36.73
CA ALA A 688 -16.79 3.46 37.98
C ALA A 688 -18.12 4.08 38.41
N GLY A 689 -18.35 4.10 39.68
CA GLY A 689 -19.59 4.66 40.33
C GLY A 689 -20.79 3.74 40.37
N THR A 690 -20.86 2.69 39.54
CA THR A 690 -22.01 1.79 39.49
C THR A 690 -22.15 0.92 40.77
N ARG A 691 -21.03 0.56 41.42
CA ARG A 691 -21.03 -0.14 42.73
C ARG A 691 -21.52 0.78 43.83
N GLN A 692 -21.15 2.03 43.86
CA GLN A 692 -21.53 3.00 44.84
C GLN A 692 -23.01 3.36 44.74
N LEU A 693 -23.57 3.44 43.52
CA LEU A 693 -25.02 3.56 43.32
C LEU A 693 -25.81 2.39 43.90
N LYS A 694 -25.29 1.15 43.79
CA LYS A 694 -25.91 -0.05 44.37
C LYS A 694 -25.87 -0.04 45.90
N ASP A 695 -24.78 0.44 46.49
CA ASP A 695 -24.62 0.50 47.96
C ASP A 695 -25.47 1.60 48.58
N PHE A 696 -25.68 2.73 47.87
CA PHE A 696 -26.58 3.80 48.33
C PHE A 696 -28.06 3.40 48.30
N GLY A 697 -28.50 2.57 47.36
CA GLY A 697 -29.85 2.02 47.32
C GLY A 697 -30.20 1.08 48.49
N ARG A 698 -29.20 0.67 49.28
CA ARG A 698 -29.33 -0.18 50.50
C ARG A 698 -29.25 0.60 51.79
N GLY A 699 -29.10 1.93 51.76
CA GLY A 699 -28.99 2.79 52.95
C GLY A 699 -30.28 2.84 53.78
N ILE A 700 -30.10 2.75 55.08
CA ILE A 700 -31.14 2.76 56.11
C ILE A 700 -31.92 4.08 56.06
N GLY A 701 -33.19 4.04 55.62
CA GLY A 701 -34.10 5.21 55.75
C GLY A 701 -34.91 5.60 54.51
N PHE A 702 -34.66 5.07 53.35
CA PHE A 702 -35.49 5.30 52.17
C PHE A 702 -36.37 4.06 51.91
N SER A 703 -37.67 4.27 51.78
CA SER A 703 -38.67 3.27 51.41
C SER A 703 -38.11 2.45 50.22
N LYS A 704 -38.43 1.14 50.20
CA LYS A 704 -38.13 0.18 49.11
C LYS A 704 -38.63 0.66 47.75
N ARG A 705 -38.09 1.76 47.21
CA ARG A 705 -38.18 2.10 45.83
C ARG A 705 -36.87 1.60 45.17
N ASN A 706 -37.02 0.68 44.28
CA ASN A 706 -35.92 0.26 43.41
C ASN A 706 -35.37 1.50 42.66
N ILE A 707 -34.25 2.07 43.15
CA ILE A 707 -33.51 3.17 42.49
C ILE A 707 -32.90 2.67 41.15
N LEU A 708 -33.21 1.50 40.74
CA LEU A 708 -32.74 0.77 39.58
C LEU A 708 -33.88 0.42 38.59
N GLY A 709 -34.92 1.26 38.48
CA GLY A 709 -36.00 1.07 37.53
C GLY A 709 -36.21 2.28 36.62
N ALA A 710 -36.85 2.09 35.48
CA ALA A 710 -37.07 3.04 34.42
C ALA A 710 -37.88 4.32 34.76
N ASP A 711 -38.36 4.48 36.03
CA ASP A 711 -39.18 5.58 36.51
C ASP A 711 -38.46 6.44 37.57
N LEU A 712 -37.25 6.89 37.29
CA LEU A 712 -36.54 7.84 38.16
C LEU A 712 -36.98 9.26 37.85
N ASP A 713 -37.43 10.01 38.88
CA ASP A 713 -37.65 11.44 38.80
C ASP A 713 -36.36 12.21 38.42
N GLU A 714 -36.48 13.36 37.79
CA GLU A 714 -35.35 14.17 37.33
C GLU A 714 -34.33 14.51 38.43
N ASP A 715 -34.81 14.65 39.66
CA ASP A 715 -33.99 14.95 40.83
C ASP A 715 -33.16 13.70 41.26
N ASP A 716 -33.71 12.50 41.13
CA ASP A 716 -32.99 11.25 41.40
C ASP A 716 -31.88 11.03 40.33
N LYS A 717 -32.13 11.37 39.08
CA LYS A 717 -31.14 11.32 38.02
C LYS A 717 -29.99 12.31 38.25
N ARG A 718 -30.29 13.52 38.71
CA ARG A 718 -29.26 14.53 39.07
C ARG A 718 -28.41 14.05 40.24
N TYR A 719 -29.00 13.50 41.25
CA TYR A 719 -28.32 12.97 42.43
C TYR A 719 -27.41 11.79 42.06
N ALA A 720 -27.89 10.87 41.22
CA ALA A 720 -27.10 9.77 40.71
C ALA A 720 -25.86 10.28 39.89
N ARG A 721 -26.05 11.29 39.07
CA ARG A 721 -24.93 11.97 38.36
C ARG A 721 -23.90 12.57 39.31
N ASP A 722 -24.32 13.24 40.36
CA ASP A 722 -23.41 13.83 41.35
C ASP A 722 -22.56 12.78 42.07
N ILE A 723 -23.15 11.62 42.38
CA ILE A 723 -22.43 10.48 42.99
C ILE A 723 -21.40 9.93 42.02
N ILE A 724 -21.80 9.75 40.76
CA ILE A 724 -20.90 9.28 39.69
C ILE A 724 -19.74 10.25 39.50
N MET A 725 -20.03 11.56 39.42
CA MET A 725 -19.00 12.60 39.26
C MET A 725 -18.05 12.65 40.47
N LYS A 726 -18.54 12.52 41.65
CA LYS A 726 -17.71 12.38 42.88
C LYS A 726 -16.86 11.13 42.87
N SER A 727 -17.35 10.04 42.32
CA SER A 727 -16.57 8.80 42.18
C SER A 727 -15.47 8.95 41.15
N LEU A 728 -15.74 9.58 40.00
CA LEU A 728 -14.78 9.88 38.99
C LEU A 728 -13.66 10.80 39.46
N SER A 729 -14.02 11.86 40.22
CA SER A 729 -13.05 12.82 40.79
C SER A 729 -12.08 12.19 41.81
N LYS A 730 -12.41 11.00 42.33
CA LYS A 730 -11.52 10.22 43.18
C LYS A 730 -10.54 9.32 42.42
N GLN A 731 -10.92 8.91 41.22
CA GLN A 731 -10.13 8.00 40.38
C GLN A 731 -9.28 8.72 39.32
N PHE A 732 -9.79 9.83 38.76
CA PHE A 732 -9.16 10.55 37.70
C PHE A 732 -8.79 11.97 38.17
N ALA A 733 -7.62 12.44 37.70
CA ALA A 733 -7.18 13.80 37.97
C ALA A 733 -8.19 14.83 37.39
N PRO A 734 -8.47 15.94 38.09
CA PRO A 734 -9.37 16.98 37.58
C PRO A 734 -8.95 17.51 36.21
N GLU A 735 -7.64 17.58 35.95
CA GLU A 735 -7.07 18.00 34.68
C GLU A 735 -7.53 17.10 33.53
N PHE A 736 -7.53 15.79 33.72
CA PHE A 736 -8.00 14.82 32.74
C PHE A 736 -9.51 14.94 32.47
N LEU A 737 -10.32 15.08 33.53
CA LEU A 737 -11.78 15.20 33.39
C LEU A 737 -12.18 16.49 32.68
N ASN A 738 -11.45 17.59 32.85
CA ASN A 738 -11.73 18.86 32.19
C ASN A 738 -11.40 18.88 30.68
N ARG A 739 -10.68 17.87 30.17
CA ARG A 739 -10.34 17.72 28.75
C ARG A 739 -11.37 16.87 27.98
N LEU A 740 -12.32 16.27 28.68
CA LEU A 740 -13.41 15.51 28.08
C LEU A 740 -14.46 16.48 27.51
N ASP A 741 -14.96 16.20 26.31
CA ASP A 741 -16.07 16.95 25.72
C ASP A 741 -17.37 16.69 26.49
N ASP A 742 -17.61 15.45 26.92
CA ASP A 742 -18.76 15.11 27.76
C ASP A 742 -18.54 13.79 28.50
N VAL A 743 -19.21 13.66 29.64
CA VAL A 743 -19.31 12.44 30.43
C VAL A 743 -20.74 11.92 30.29
N ILE A 744 -20.88 10.79 29.62
CA ILE A 744 -22.15 10.22 29.18
C ILE A 744 -22.49 9.02 30.00
N THR A 745 -23.62 9.12 30.70
CA THR A 745 -24.16 8.03 31.53
C THR A 745 -25.12 7.16 30.74
N PHE A 746 -24.96 5.86 30.84
CA PHE A 746 -25.82 4.86 30.23
C PHE A 746 -26.76 4.31 31.31
N ASP A 747 -28.04 4.35 31.01
CA ASP A 747 -29.08 3.84 31.90
C ASP A 747 -29.21 2.32 31.83
N GLN A 748 -29.82 1.72 32.84
CA GLN A 748 -30.18 0.31 32.80
C GLN A 748 -31.28 0.07 31.77
N LEU A 749 -31.24 -1.11 31.14
CA LEU A 749 -32.24 -1.48 30.15
C LEU A 749 -33.52 -1.96 30.81
N SER A 750 -34.67 -1.45 30.39
CA SER A 750 -35.99 -1.96 30.75
C SER A 750 -36.29 -3.27 29.99
N ILE A 751 -37.27 -4.02 30.44
CA ILE A 751 -37.74 -5.27 29.78
C ILE A 751 -38.21 -4.95 28.35
N GLU A 752 -38.95 -3.88 28.17
CA GLU A 752 -39.40 -3.42 26.82
C GLU A 752 -38.21 -3.07 25.88
N ALA A 753 -37.15 -2.52 26.44
CA ALA A 753 -35.92 -2.25 25.67
C ALA A 753 -35.22 -3.55 25.27
N LEU A 754 -35.22 -4.56 26.18
CA LEU A 754 -34.65 -5.89 25.89
C LEU A 754 -35.43 -6.62 24.80
N GLU A 755 -36.74 -6.53 24.76
CA GLU A 755 -37.59 -7.11 23.70
C GLU A 755 -37.22 -6.52 22.33
N LYS A 756 -37.02 -5.20 22.24
CA LYS A 756 -36.55 -4.55 21.03
C LYS A 756 -35.12 -4.98 20.61
N ILE A 757 -34.27 -5.23 21.61
CA ILE A 757 -32.91 -5.74 21.32
C ILE A 757 -32.97 -7.18 20.82
N VAL A 758 -33.91 -8.01 21.33
CA VAL A 758 -34.16 -9.35 20.79
C VAL A 758 -34.56 -9.26 19.32
N ASP A 759 -35.47 -8.35 18.97
CA ASP A 759 -35.88 -8.16 17.58
C ASP A 759 -34.70 -7.85 16.65
N ILE A 760 -33.81 -6.94 17.08
CA ILE A 760 -32.59 -6.58 16.29
C ILE A 760 -31.64 -7.78 16.12
N GLN A 761 -31.43 -8.58 17.20
CA GLN A 761 -30.56 -9.76 17.15
C GLN A 761 -31.18 -10.90 16.33
N LEU A 762 -32.48 -11.05 16.35
CA LEU A 762 -33.19 -12.02 15.54
C LEU A 762 -33.30 -11.62 14.06
N ALA A 763 -33.20 -10.33 13.74
CA ALA A 763 -33.16 -9.88 12.35
C ALA A 763 -31.97 -10.50 11.59
N ASP A 764 -30.77 -10.55 12.22
CA ASP A 764 -29.59 -11.20 11.64
C ASP A 764 -29.81 -12.71 11.44
N LEU A 765 -30.51 -13.37 12.36
CA LEU A 765 -30.85 -14.79 12.26
C LEU A 765 -31.90 -15.00 11.14
N SER A 766 -32.91 -14.13 11.09
CA SER A 766 -33.95 -14.18 10.06
C SER A 766 -33.39 -14.02 8.65
N GLU A 767 -32.40 -13.13 8.46
CA GLU A 767 -31.71 -12.95 7.16
C GLU A 767 -30.94 -14.21 6.75
N ARG A 768 -30.22 -14.83 7.69
CA ARG A 768 -29.51 -16.10 7.43
C ARG A 768 -30.45 -17.24 7.07
N LEU A 769 -31.59 -17.35 7.78
CA LEU A 769 -32.61 -18.35 7.47
C LEU A 769 -33.29 -18.10 6.14
N LEU A 770 -33.51 -16.83 5.77
CA LEU A 770 -34.07 -16.46 4.47
C LEU A 770 -33.17 -16.91 3.31
N LEU A 771 -31.83 -16.79 3.46
CA LEU A 771 -30.87 -17.32 2.49
C LEU A 771 -30.91 -18.85 2.35
N MET A 772 -31.31 -19.57 3.41
CA MET A 772 -31.56 -21.01 3.40
C MET A 772 -32.99 -21.37 2.91
N GLY A 773 -33.82 -20.38 2.60
CA GLY A 773 -35.20 -20.58 2.11
C GLY A 773 -36.26 -20.67 3.17
N TYR A 774 -35.97 -20.33 4.44
CA TYR A 774 -36.94 -20.34 5.55
C TYR A 774 -37.28 -18.91 5.97
N ARG A 775 -38.51 -18.69 6.42
CA ARG A 775 -38.94 -17.45 7.05
C ARG A 775 -39.11 -17.66 8.53
N LEU A 776 -38.75 -16.66 9.34
CA LEU A 776 -38.88 -16.69 10.80
C LEU A 776 -39.91 -15.67 11.25
N SER A 777 -40.86 -16.11 12.11
CA SER A 777 -41.79 -15.25 12.85
C SER A 777 -41.72 -15.60 14.32
N ILE A 778 -41.73 -14.58 15.17
CA ILE A 778 -41.68 -14.78 16.63
C ILE A 778 -42.82 -14.01 17.30
N THR A 779 -43.50 -14.66 18.25
CA THR A 779 -44.57 -14.03 19.02
C THR A 779 -44.03 -13.15 20.14
N ASP A 780 -44.81 -12.16 20.57
CA ASP A 780 -44.40 -11.26 21.68
C ASP A 780 -44.21 -12.02 22.99
N ALA A 781 -44.99 -13.10 23.22
CA ALA A 781 -44.81 -13.97 24.37
C ALA A 781 -43.45 -14.67 24.37
N ALA A 782 -42.99 -15.13 23.20
CA ALA A 782 -41.67 -15.74 23.06
C ALA A 782 -40.54 -14.71 23.17
N LYS A 783 -40.72 -13.47 22.67
CA LYS A 783 -39.75 -12.38 22.88
C LYS A 783 -39.59 -12.06 24.37
N SER A 784 -40.68 -11.86 25.07
CA SER A 784 -40.68 -11.62 26.51
C SER A 784 -40.03 -12.77 27.32
N PHE A 785 -40.25 -14.02 26.89
CA PHE A 785 -39.59 -15.17 27.46
C PHE A 785 -38.07 -15.10 27.30
N VAL A 786 -37.56 -14.86 26.09
CA VAL A 786 -36.13 -14.76 25.81
C VAL A 786 -35.54 -13.56 26.53
N ALA A 787 -36.21 -12.42 26.55
CA ALA A 787 -35.78 -11.21 27.26
C ALA A 787 -35.59 -11.43 28.74
N ASN A 788 -36.56 -12.11 29.37
CA ASN A 788 -36.52 -12.42 30.82
C ASN A 788 -35.40 -13.41 31.18
N HIS A 789 -35.16 -14.44 30.37
CA HIS A 789 -34.08 -15.42 30.60
C HIS A 789 -32.71 -14.89 30.20
N GLY A 790 -32.67 -13.94 29.28
CA GLY A 790 -31.45 -13.30 28.81
C GLY A 790 -31.02 -12.05 29.57
N TYR A 791 -31.78 -11.64 30.60
CA TYR A 791 -31.48 -10.50 31.45
C TYR A 791 -30.83 -10.90 32.77
N ASP A 792 -29.73 -10.28 33.08
CA ASP A 792 -29.08 -10.36 34.38
C ASP A 792 -28.81 -8.96 34.93
N VAL A 793 -29.20 -8.71 36.17
CA VAL A 793 -29.02 -7.39 36.83
C VAL A 793 -27.55 -6.96 36.90
N GLN A 794 -26.60 -7.90 36.89
CA GLN A 794 -25.19 -7.61 36.97
C GLN A 794 -24.54 -7.45 35.58
N PHE A 795 -25.00 -8.23 34.61
CA PHE A 795 -24.41 -8.33 33.26
C PHE A 795 -25.25 -7.66 32.17
N GLY A 796 -26.42 -7.09 32.53
CA GLY A 796 -27.32 -6.42 31.59
C GLY A 796 -27.79 -7.34 30.45
N ALA A 797 -27.81 -6.87 29.23
CA ALA A 797 -28.20 -7.62 28.04
C ALA A 797 -27.10 -8.57 27.50
N ARG A 798 -25.93 -8.71 28.16
CA ARG A 798 -24.84 -9.58 27.68
C ARG A 798 -25.24 -11.06 27.60
N PRO A 799 -26.03 -11.63 28.56
CA PRO A 799 -26.48 -13.01 28.44
C PRO A 799 -27.54 -13.25 27.36
N LEU A 800 -28.17 -12.19 26.84
CA LEU A 800 -29.27 -12.27 25.88
C LEU A 800 -28.87 -13.07 24.61
N ARG A 801 -27.67 -12.85 24.10
CA ARG A 801 -27.15 -13.60 22.95
C ARG A 801 -27.06 -15.11 23.27
N ARG A 802 -26.65 -15.47 24.48
CA ARG A 802 -26.59 -16.87 24.89
C ARG A 802 -27.99 -17.44 25.03
N ALA A 803 -28.94 -16.65 25.55
CA ALA A 803 -30.33 -17.07 25.65
C ALA A 803 -30.93 -17.33 24.24
N ILE A 804 -30.70 -16.43 23.29
CA ILE A 804 -31.10 -16.64 21.86
C ILE A 804 -30.46 -17.92 21.32
N GLN A 805 -29.17 -18.12 21.53
CA GLN A 805 -28.49 -19.32 21.09
C GLN A 805 -29.12 -20.58 21.67
N THR A 806 -29.23 -20.66 22.97
CA THR A 806 -29.70 -21.88 23.66
C THR A 806 -31.19 -22.16 23.42
N TYR A 807 -32.05 -21.14 23.48
CA TYR A 807 -33.50 -21.34 23.37
C TYR A 807 -34.03 -21.29 21.93
N ILE A 808 -33.30 -20.66 21.00
CA ILE A 808 -33.76 -20.51 19.61
C ILE A 808 -32.84 -21.23 18.65
N GLU A 809 -31.55 -20.82 18.53
CA GLU A 809 -30.65 -21.32 17.50
C GLU A 809 -30.36 -22.81 17.62
N ASP A 810 -30.07 -23.32 18.82
CA ASP A 810 -29.78 -24.73 19.07
C ASP A 810 -31.00 -25.61 18.73
N LYS A 811 -32.20 -25.24 19.24
CA LYS A 811 -33.44 -25.99 19.00
C LYS A 811 -33.89 -25.91 17.53
N LEU A 812 -33.72 -24.74 16.88
CA LEU A 812 -34.02 -24.58 15.47
C LEU A 812 -33.10 -25.42 14.59
N SER A 813 -31.81 -25.49 14.99
CA SER A 813 -30.84 -26.34 14.27
C SER A 813 -31.18 -27.82 14.36
N GLU A 814 -31.62 -28.30 15.55
CA GLU A 814 -32.08 -29.67 15.74
C GLU A 814 -33.31 -29.99 14.87
N ALA A 815 -34.29 -29.08 14.82
CA ALA A 815 -35.49 -29.22 14.04
C ALA A 815 -35.24 -29.20 12.53
N LEU A 816 -34.28 -28.34 12.06
CA LEU A 816 -33.87 -28.30 10.65
C LEU A 816 -33.09 -29.55 10.22
N ILE A 817 -32.24 -30.11 11.11
CA ILE A 817 -31.52 -31.36 10.85
C ILE A 817 -32.46 -32.57 10.84
N SER A 818 -33.48 -32.53 11.66
CA SER A 818 -34.51 -33.60 11.73
C SER A 818 -35.53 -33.52 10.60
N GLU A 819 -35.36 -32.59 9.64
CA GLU A 819 -36.22 -32.36 8.48
C GLU A 819 -37.71 -32.07 8.88
N GLU A 820 -37.91 -31.46 10.06
CA GLU A 820 -39.27 -31.10 10.53
C GLU A 820 -39.86 -29.95 9.68
N PHE A 821 -38.99 -29.15 9.05
CA PHE A 821 -39.36 -28.01 8.21
C PHE A 821 -38.90 -28.19 6.77
N THR A 822 -39.70 -27.73 5.80
CA THR A 822 -39.37 -27.76 4.37
C THR A 822 -39.05 -26.33 3.89
N PRO A 823 -38.12 -26.15 2.92
CA PRO A 823 -37.85 -24.85 2.35
C PRO A 823 -39.11 -24.17 1.78
N GLY A 824 -39.25 -22.88 2.07
CA GLY A 824 -40.47 -22.10 1.71
C GLY A 824 -41.47 -21.89 2.82
N GLN A 825 -41.32 -22.58 3.96
CA GLN A 825 -42.23 -22.42 5.10
C GLN A 825 -41.84 -21.26 6.02
N THR A 826 -42.85 -20.69 6.72
CA THR A 826 -42.66 -19.74 7.81
C THR A 826 -42.65 -20.48 9.13
N ILE A 827 -41.52 -20.40 9.84
CA ILE A 827 -41.39 -21.01 11.18
C ILE A 827 -41.84 -19.98 12.21
N VAL A 828 -42.85 -20.34 12.99
CA VAL A 828 -43.39 -19.50 14.08
C VAL A 828 -42.85 -20.02 15.42
N ILE A 829 -42.21 -19.13 16.16
CA ILE A 829 -41.72 -19.40 17.51
C ILE A 829 -42.72 -18.82 18.52
N ASP A 830 -43.27 -19.70 19.41
CA ASP A 830 -44.19 -19.29 20.44
C ASP A 830 -43.81 -19.86 21.80
N LYS A 831 -44.32 -19.27 22.90
CA LYS A 831 -44.11 -19.77 24.24
C LYS A 831 -45.18 -20.81 24.60
N ILE A 832 -44.78 -21.96 25.11
CA ILE A 832 -45.69 -22.97 25.66
C ILE A 832 -46.27 -22.47 26.97
N THR A 833 -47.62 -22.42 27.08
CA THR A 833 -48.36 -21.77 28.18
C THR A 833 -48.07 -22.39 29.56
N ASP A 834 -47.70 -23.68 29.62
CA ASP A 834 -47.51 -24.44 30.89
C ASP A 834 -46.06 -24.91 31.12
N LYS A 835 -45.14 -24.57 30.24
CA LYS A 835 -43.72 -24.96 30.29
C LYS A 835 -42.81 -23.76 30.06
N ASP A 836 -41.63 -23.84 30.62
CA ASP A 836 -40.57 -22.84 30.43
C ASP A 836 -39.74 -23.16 29.17
N GLU A 837 -40.49 -23.41 28.07
CA GLU A 837 -39.92 -23.82 26.77
C GLU A 837 -40.60 -23.09 25.60
N LEU A 838 -39.88 -22.97 24.50
CA LEU A 838 -40.39 -22.44 23.23
C LEU A 838 -40.84 -23.59 22.31
N SER A 839 -41.93 -23.37 21.58
CA SER A 839 -42.43 -24.27 20.53
C SER A 839 -42.09 -23.67 19.15
N PHE A 840 -41.81 -24.57 18.23
CA PHE A 840 -41.55 -24.24 16.85
C PHE A 840 -42.61 -24.87 15.98
N THR A 841 -43.42 -24.05 15.31
CA THR A 841 -44.55 -24.50 14.47
C THR A 841 -44.50 -23.88 13.10
N VAL A 842 -45.13 -24.51 12.13
CA VAL A 842 -45.26 -23.95 10.78
C VAL A 842 -46.55 -23.14 10.71
N GLU A 843 -46.46 -21.94 10.14
CA GLU A 843 -47.66 -21.14 9.84
C GLU A 843 -48.44 -21.85 8.73
N THR A 844 -49.58 -22.44 9.09
CA THR A 844 -50.54 -22.96 8.13
C THR A 844 -51.34 -21.79 7.56
N GLU A 845 -51.15 -21.44 6.26
CA GLU A 845 -52.04 -20.51 5.59
C GLU A 845 -53.49 -21.00 5.71
N ASN A 846 -54.24 -20.37 6.60
CA ASN A 846 -55.70 -20.48 6.56
C ASN A 846 -56.18 -19.80 5.30
N ASN A 847 -56.57 -20.60 4.30
CA ASN A 847 -57.35 -20.20 3.14
C ASN A 847 -58.69 -19.55 3.58
N ALA A 848 -58.67 -18.25 3.81
CA ALA A 848 -59.83 -17.42 3.96
C ALA A 848 -59.84 -16.38 2.82
N ASP A 849 -60.12 -16.83 1.60
CA ASP A 849 -60.69 -15.97 0.57
C ASP A 849 -61.21 -16.83 -0.62
N THR A 850 -62.35 -17.51 -0.37
CA THR A 850 -63.28 -17.90 -1.40
C THR A 850 -64.65 -17.38 -1.03
N ALA A 851 -64.86 -16.07 -1.19
CA ALA A 851 -66.18 -15.50 -1.27
C ALA A 851 -66.32 -14.86 -2.66
N GLN A 852 -66.87 -15.58 -3.62
CA GLN A 852 -67.37 -15.06 -4.87
C GLN A 852 -68.44 -14.00 -4.60
N PRO A 853 -68.51 -12.87 -5.32
CA PRO A 853 -69.68 -12.00 -5.36
C PRO A 853 -70.68 -12.58 -6.38
N SER A 854 -71.87 -12.81 -5.95
CA SER A 854 -73.06 -12.94 -6.75
C SER A 854 -73.52 -11.59 -7.36
#